data_82dcffab803bd920473aebb9dd41c380
#
_entry.id   82dcffab803bd920473aebb9dd41c380
#
_cell.length_a   1.000
_cell.length_b   1.000
_cell.length_c   1.000
_cell.angle_alpha   90.00
_cell.angle_beta   90.00
_cell.angle_gamma   90.00
#
_symmetry.space_group_name_H-M   'P 1'
#
loop_
_entity.id
_entity.type
_entity.pdbx_description
1 polymer ?
#
loop_
_entity_poly.entity_id
_entity_poly.type
_entity_poly.pdbx_seq_one_letter_code
_entity_poly.pdbx_strand_id
1 'polypeptide(L)'
;MTYDKMATDRSRGLNDDEIIVRRKQYGDNVLTPPQRVSLWKLYIDKYRDPIIEILIVAAVISLVLAFIQNDFIETAGIFIAIFLATTVGFYFERDAEKKFRVLTTLNEDQLVKVRRNGKVTEIPRRDIVVGDVILVEVGDEVPADAELFSAINLQIDESTLTGEPLATKEVLDNDATAAAQQQDFSCDHTQKPASSHESTYPQNLILRSTMVMNGHGEAVVIRVGDNTEIGKVTILSNENTHVQTPLNLQLNRLARLISQAGAIVAFVAFVAFLVHDILTNSIWHSHDYLGMAQIVLNYFMMAVTLIVMAVPEGLPMAVNLALALNMRRMLKSNNLVRKLHASETMGATTVICTDKTGTLTENRMSVSSMLQADVPARQNHLDFNAKSWDRLFYMALAVNTTAELDNGKPIGNPTEGALLMWLEQQGQNYEQLRKECKIIEQKPFSTNTKYMATTVSVDDKTYTFVKGAPEIVLQMTNLSGNDCLKVKETLFSYQKQAMRTLAFACCEGCFCSNNLIYQAVTGIADPVRNDVPAAVNQCHQAGIEVKMVTGDTSATAIEIARQIGIWPKEDNAEETEKHVKEWHITGPDFSNLTDDEAYKRAKLLRVMSRARPADKQRLVELLQKSGEVVAVTGDGTNDAPALNYAHVGLSLGSGTSVAKQASDITLLDDSFHSIASAVMWGRSLYKNIQRFLFFQLVVNLSALLLVLGGAVIGTEMPLTVTQILWVNIIMDTFAALALASLPPSREVMNEQPRKPSAFIITNSMWRGIIFCGTSFFILMLLFLVWCERHGQGSIIDVHELTLFFTTFVMLQFWNLFNAKSMGSVHSAFRHFWRDHGLVLVLVLILLGQWLIVTFGGRMFRTLPMSLTEWLAIIFATGTVVLGSGELWKGINRIRRKTKAL
;
A
#
# COMPACT_ATOMS: atom_id res chain seq x y z
N MET A 1 38.62 10.71 -19.49
CA MET A 1 38.06 11.24 -20.76
C MET A 1 37.55 12.63 -20.45
N THR A 2 38.25 13.61 -20.97
CA THR A 2 37.98 15.04 -20.79
C THR A 2 36.67 15.42 -21.48
N TYR A 3 35.75 16.02 -20.72
CA TYR A 3 34.35 16.34 -21.06
C TYR A 3 34.13 17.49 -22.06
N ASP A 4 35.14 17.88 -22.81
CA ASP A 4 35.18 19.08 -23.63
C ASP A 4 34.52 18.96 -25.01
N LYS A 5 33.67 17.97 -25.26
CA LYS A 5 33.00 17.71 -26.55
C LYS A 5 31.48 17.52 -26.49
N MET A 6 30.78 17.84 -25.41
CA MET A 6 29.33 17.84 -25.44
C MET A 6 28.81 19.26 -25.67
N ALA A 7 28.84 19.71 -26.88
CA ALA A 7 28.25 21.00 -27.31
C ALA A 7 26.71 20.89 -27.26
N THR A 8 26.12 20.97 -26.08
CA THR A 8 24.67 21.22 -25.93
C THR A 8 24.48 22.71 -25.74
N ASP A 9 23.65 23.34 -26.55
CA ASP A 9 23.26 24.74 -26.33
C ASP A 9 22.38 24.80 -25.06
N ARG A 10 22.92 25.35 -23.97
CA ARG A 10 22.27 25.46 -22.67
C ARG A 10 20.96 26.25 -22.69
N SER A 11 20.82 27.19 -23.65
CA SER A 11 19.65 28.03 -23.81
C SER A 11 18.51 27.36 -24.56
N ARG A 12 18.88 26.54 -25.58
CA ARG A 12 17.92 25.89 -26.46
C ARG A 12 17.61 24.45 -26.10
N GLY A 13 18.56 23.72 -25.48
CA GLY A 13 18.49 22.27 -25.28
C GLY A 13 18.62 21.50 -26.59
N LEU A 14 18.45 20.17 -26.56
CA LEU A 14 18.53 19.28 -27.70
C LEU A 14 17.34 19.45 -28.66
N ASN A 15 17.57 19.24 -29.93
CA ASN A 15 16.51 19.09 -30.93
C ASN A 15 16.13 17.60 -31.15
N ASP A 16 15.04 17.36 -31.87
CA ASP A 16 14.47 16.00 -32.03
C ASP A 16 15.43 15.03 -32.77
N ASP A 17 16.20 15.53 -33.73
CA ASP A 17 17.17 14.71 -34.44
C ASP A 17 18.36 14.33 -33.56
N GLU A 18 18.84 15.27 -32.74
CA GLU A 18 19.90 15.04 -31.78
C GLU A 18 19.50 14.03 -30.72
N ILE A 19 18.26 14.07 -30.24
CA ILE A 19 17.71 13.10 -29.29
C ILE A 19 17.79 11.68 -29.83
N ILE A 20 17.41 11.47 -31.12
CA ILE A 20 17.45 10.15 -31.76
C ILE A 20 18.88 9.62 -31.83
N VAL A 21 19.83 10.50 -32.20
CA VAL A 21 21.25 10.15 -32.29
C VAL A 21 21.83 9.82 -30.94
N ARG A 22 21.56 10.64 -29.91
CA ARG A 22 22.04 10.46 -28.55
C ARG A 22 21.45 9.18 -27.91
N ARG A 23 20.17 8.90 -28.15
CA ARG A 23 19.51 7.67 -27.67
C ARG A 23 20.16 6.41 -28.27
N LYS A 24 20.53 6.42 -29.55
CA LYS A 24 21.25 5.29 -30.16
C LYS A 24 22.67 5.13 -29.65
N GLN A 25 23.34 6.23 -29.27
CA GLN A 25 24.72 6.21 -28.81
C GLN A 25 24.88 5.84 -27.33
N TYR A 26 24.01 6.35 -26.46
CA TYR A 26 24.13 6.26 -25.00
C TYR A 26 23.05 5.40 -24.34
N GLY A 27 22.02 4.98 -25.06
CA GLY A 27 20.89 4.20 -24.56
C GLY A 27 19.80 5.05 -23.89
N ASP A 28 18.81 4.36 -23.36
CA ASP A 28 17.68 4.92 -22.58
C ASP A 28 18.06 5.09 -21.11
N ASN A 29 17.37 6.02 -20.41
CA ASN A 29 17.59 6.24 -18.98
C ASN A 29 16.84 5.21 -18.12
N VAL A 30 17.07 3.92 -18.38
CA VAL A 30 16.49 2.78 -17.68
C VAL A 30 17.60 2.01 -16.98
N LEU A 31 17.40 1.69 -15.68
CA LEU A 31 18.29 0.77 -14.97
C LEU A 31 17.97 -0.66 -15.42
N THR A 32 19.00 -1.40 -15.80
CA THR A 32 18.83 -2.82 -16.14
C THR A 32 18.38 -3.58 -14.89
N PRO A 33 17.19 -4.19 -14.93
CA PRO A 33 16.74 -4.98 -13.79
C PRO A 33 17.75 -6.09 -13.49
N PRO A 34 17.93 -6.50 -12.21
CA PRO A 34 18.88 -7.52 -11.82
C PRO A 34 18.76 -8.74 -12.71
N GLN A 35 19.91 -9.34 -13.07
CA GLN A 35 19.99 -10.44 -14.06
C GLN A 35 18.93 -11.49 -13.75
N ARG A 36 18.16 -11.85 -14.77
CA ARG A 36 17.13 -12.88 -14.67
C ARG A 36 17.81 -14.19 -14.25
N VAL A 37 17.45 -14.67 -13.08
CA VAL A 37 17.79 -16.06 -12.73
C VAL A 37 17.20 -16.93 -13.85
N SER A 38 18.04 -17.78 -14.47
CA SER A 38 17.59 -18.65 -15.53
C SER A 38 16.35 -19.42 -15.08
N LEU A 39 15.33 -19.50 -15.93
CA LEU A 39 14.08 -20.23 -15.63
C LEU A 39 14.37 -21.68 -15.25
N TRP A 40 15.41 -22.28 -15.85
CA TRP A 40 15.87 -23.60 -15.51
C TRP A 40 16.45 -23.69 -14.09
N LYS A 41 17.21 -22.68 -13.68
CA LYS A 41 17.75 -22.61 -12.31
C LYS A 41 16.61 -22.48 -11.29
N LEU A 42 15.65 -21.60 -11.53
CA LEU A 42 14.44 -21.47 -10.68
C LEU A 42 13.64 -22.78 -10.60
N TYR A 43 13.52 -23.52 -11.71
CA TYR A 43 12.84 -24.80 -11.73
C TYR A 43 13.62 -25.89 -10.96
N ILE A 44 14.94 -25.97 -11.15
CA ILE A 44 15.80 -26.90 -10.43
C ILE A 44 15.87 -26.60 -8.94
N ASP A 45 15.89 -25.32 -8.56
CA ASP A 45 15.91 -24.93 -7.14
C ASP A 45 14.65 -25.40 -6.39
N LYS A 46 13.53 -25.69 -7.10
CA LYS A 46 12.33 -26.31 -6.49
C LYS A 46 12.59 -27.73 -5.98
N TYR A 47 13.51 -28.45 -6.58
CA TYR A 47 13.88 -29.81 -6.12
C TYR A 47 14.73 -29.77 -4.85
N ARG A 48 15.24 -28.60 -4.43
CA ARG A 48 15.95 -28.37 -3.16
C ARG A 48 15.02 -27.99 -2.01
N ASP A 49 13.71 -27.95 -2.25
CA ASP A 49 12.75 -27.82 -1.16
C ASP A 49 12.87 -29.05 -0.24
N PRO A 50 13.02 -28.85 1.10
CA PRO A 50 13.21 -30.00 2.03
C PRO A 50 12.12 -31.06 1.94
N ILE A 51 10.91 -30.68 1.54
CA ILE A 51 9.79 -31.60 1.41
C ILE A 51 9.93 -32.44 0.16
N ILE A 52 10.32 -31.81 -0.95
CA ILE A 52 10.57 -32.53 -2.21
C ILE A 52 11.79 -33.42 -2.07
N GLU A 53 12.80 -33.03 -1.30
CA GLU A 53 13.94 -33.91 -0.97
C GLU A 53 13.47 -35.16 -0.21
N ILE A 54 12.59 -35.05 0.78
CA ILE A 54 12.00 -36.20 1.49
C ILE A 54 11.20 -37.09 0.53
N LEU A 55 10.38 -36.47 -0.37
CA LEU A 55 9.66 -37.22 -1.39
C LEU A 55 10.58 -37.96 -2.39
N ILE A 56 11.69 -37.35 -2.77
CA ILE A 56 12.70 -37.99 -3.62
C ILE A 56 13.30 -39.19 -2.89
N VAL A 57 13.63 -39.05 -1.61
CA VAL A 57 14.12 -40.18 -0.79
C VAL A 57 13.08 -41.30 -0.74
N ALA A 58 11.81 -40.97 -0.51
CA ALA A 58 10.70 -41.90 -0.55
C ALA A 58 10.56 -42.60 -1.92
N ALA A 59 10.66 -41.83 -3.01
CA ALA A 59 10.62 -42.38 -4.36
C ALA A 59 11.78 -43.37 -4.65
N VAL A 60 12.97 -43.06 -4.15
CA VAL A 60 14.13 -43.99 -4.27
C VAL A 60 13.89 -45.26 -3.46
N ILE A 61 13.36 -45.18 -2.24
CA ILE A 61 13.04 -46.35 -1.42
C ILE A 61 11.91 -47.15 -2.07
N SER A 62 10.86 -46.51 -2.54
CA SER A 62 9.78 -47.14 -3.31
C SER A 62 10.32 -47.85 -4.55
N LEU A 63 11.33 -47.30 -5.23
CA LEU A 63 12.00 -47.90 -6.37
C LEU A 63 12.71 -49.18 -5.97
N VAL A 64 13.40 -49.21 -4.83
CA VAL A 64 14.04 -50.40 -4.30
C VAL A 64 13.00 -51.49 -3.99
N LEU A 65 11.89 -51.11 -3.35
CA LEU A 65 10.77 -52.03 -3.10
C LEU A 65 10.16 -52.53 -4.39
N ALA A 66 10.01 -51.69 -5.41
CA ALA A 66 9.49 -52.04 -6.72
C ALA A 66 10.35 -53.15 -7.43
N PHE A 67 11.67 -53.08 -7.27
CA PHE A 67 12.57 -54.13 -7.78
C PHE A 67 12.40 -55.47 -7.02
N ILE A 68 12.07 -55.41 -5.72
CA ILE A 68 11.86 -56.61 -4.90
C ILE A 68 10.50 -57.26 -5.21
N GLN A 69 9.45 -56.40 -5.36
CA GLN A 69 8.07 -56.81 -5.57
C GLN A 69 7.71 -57.00 -7.07
N ASN A 70 8.59 -56.54 -7.96
CA ASN A 70 8.39 -56.51 -9.40
C ASN A 70 7.15 -55.70 -9.86
N ASP A 71 6.79 -54.64 -9.07
CA ASP A 71 5.69 -53.69 -9.38
C ASP A 71 6.22 -52.24 -9.35
N PHE A 72 6.31 -51.61 -10.52
CA PHE A 72 6.85 -50.27 -10.72
C PHE A 72 5.77 -49.19 -10.81
N ILE A 73 4.47 -49.54 -10.78
CA ILE A 73 3.38 -48.60 -11.09
C ILE A 73 3.24 -47.57 -10.00
N GLU A 74 3.30 -47.99 -8.73
CA GLU A 74 3.19 -47.04 -7.60
C GLU A 74 4.39 -46.08 -7.54
N THR A 75 5.58 -46.58 -7.76
CA THR A 75 6.80 -45.76 -7.84
C THR A 75 6.76 -44.75 -8.97
N ALA A 76 6.29 -45.14 -10.16
CA ALA A 76 6.09 -44.22 -11.28
C ALA A 76 5.07 -43.13 -10.91
N GLY A 77 4.04 -43.46 -10.13
CA GLY A 77 3.05 -42.52 -9.59
C GLY A 77 3.67 -41.45 -8.70
N ILE A 78 4.59 -41.83 -7.80
CA ILE A 78 5.29 -40.89 -6.91
C ILE A 78 6.16 -39.92 -7.74
N PHE A 79 6.93 -40.43 -8.74
CA PHE A 79 7.74 -39.58 -9.61
C PHE A 79 6.91 -38.59 -10.43
N ILE A 80 5.76 -39.03 -10.97
CA ILE A 80 4.84 -38.19 -11.72
C ILE A 80 4.24 -37.12 -10.77
N ALA A 81 3.89 -37.45 -9.54
CA ALA A 81 3.36 -36.54 -8.57
C ALA A 81 4.39 -35.46 -8.17
N ILE A 82 5.66 -35.84 -7.93
CA ILE A 82 6.77 -34.92 -7.67
C ILE A 82 6.94 -33.95 -8.86
N PHE A 83 6.94 -34.46 -10.08
CA PHE A 83 7.06 -33.65 -11.29
C PHE A 83 5.90 -32.66 -11.45
N LEU A 84 4.67 -33.11 -11.21
CA LEU A 84 3.50 -32.24 -11.25
C LEU A 84 3.54 -31.17 -10.17
N ALA A 85 3.90 -31.52 -8.93
CA ALA A 85 4.04 -30.61 -7.81
C ALA A 85 5.04 -29.48 -8.10
N THR A 86 6.25 -29.86 -8.53
CA THR A 86 7.32 -28.92 -8.87
C THR A 86 6.93 -28.03 -10.04
N THR A 87 6.27 -28.58 -11.07
CA THR A 87 5.85 -27.83 -12.26
C THR A 87 4.71 -26.84 -11.94
N VAL A 88 3.71 -27.28 -11.19
CA VAL A 88 2.60 -26.42 -10.75
C VAL A 88 3.11 -25.31 -9.82
N GLY A 89 3.94 -25.64 -8.84
CA GLY A 89 4.57 -24.68 -7.94
C GLY A 89 5.39 -23.62 -8.68
N PHE A 90 6.22 -24.05 -9.62
CA PHE A 90 7.01 -23.16 -10.48
C PHE A 90 6.13 -22.22 -11.32
N TYR A 91 5.06 -22.74 -11.92
CA TYR A 91 4.17 -21.94 -12.75
C TYR A 91 3.50 -20.84 -11.96
N PHE A 92 2.95 -21.12 -10.78
CA PHE A 92 2.29 -20.15 -9.93
C PHE A 92 3.25 -19.09 -9.38
N GLU A 93 4.46 -19.48 -8.98
CA GLU A 93 5.48 -18.54 -8.51
C GLU A 93 5.92 -17.59 -9.62
N ARG A 94 6.17 -18.11 -10.82
CA ARG A 94 6.48 -17.32 -12.00
C ARG A 94 5.34 -16.34 -12.37
N ASP A 95 4.08 -16.77 -12.29
CA ASP A 95 2.94 -15.91 -12.57
C ASP A 95 2.80 -14.79 -11.52
N ALA A 96 3.01 -15.11 -10.24
CA ALA A 96 3.03 -14.13 -9.17
C ALA A 96 4.16 -13.11 -9.34
N GLU A 97 5.38 -13.55 -9.66
CA GLU A 97 6.54 -12.68 -9.92
C GLU A 97 6.31 -11.78 -11.14
N LYS A 98 5.75 -12.34 -12.23
CA LYS A 98 5.41 -11.55 -13.42
C LYS A 98 4.38 -10.46 -13.12
N LYS A 99 3.35 -10.77 -12.32
CA LYS A 99 2.34 -9.80 -11.91
C LYS A 99 2.94 -8.71 -11.03
N PHE A 100 3.82 -9.05 -10.12
CA PHE A 100 4.53 -8.09 -9.28
C PHE A 100 5.38 -7.13 -10.11
N ARG A 101 6.14 -7.65 -11.07
CA ARG A 101 7.04 -6.87 -11.92
C ARG A 101 6.31 -5.83 -12.78
N VAL A 102 5.12 -6.16 -13.31
CA VAL A 102 4.29 -5.19 -14.04
C VAL A 102 3.90 -4.00 -13.17
N LEU A 103 3.69 -4.22 -11.87
CA LEU A 103 3.35 -3.15 -10.93
C LEU A 103 4.54 -2.26 -10.58
N THR A 104 5.76 -2.82 -10.54
CA THR A 104 6.98 -2.04 -10.26
C THR A 104 7.43 -1.18 -11.44
N THR A 105 7.20 -1.60 -12.69
CA THR A 105 7.53 -0.81 -13.88
C THR A 105 6.68 0.45 -14.05
N LEU A 106 5.50 0.54 -13.43
CA LEU A 106 4.68 1.77 -13.44
C LEU A 106 5.34 2.95 -12.70
N ASN A 107 6.35 2.72 -11.88
CA ASN A 107 7.10 3.76 -11.18
C ASN A 107 8.13 4.49 -12.09
N GLU A 108 8.49 3.97 -13.25
CA GLU A 108 9.49 4.55 -14.17
C GLU A 108 8.90 5.63 -15.07
N ASP A 109 7.59 5.81 -15.11
CA ASP A 109 6.89 6.79 -15.94
C ASP A 109 6.74 8.18 -15.28
N GLN A 110 7.57 8.49 -14.25
CA GLN A 110 7.58 9.81 -13.62
C GLN A 110 7.98 10.90 -14.63
N LEU A 111 7.18 11.97 -14.70
CA LEU A 111 7.44 13.11 -15.57
C LEU A 111 8.54 14.00 -14.99
N VAL A 112 9.43 14.49 -15.86
CA VAL A 112 10.57 15.33 -15.51
C VAL A 112 10.61 16.53 -16.44
N LYS A 113 10.91 17.72 -15.88
CA LYS A 113 11.04 18.96 -16.65
C LYS A 113 12.37 18.99 -17.39
N VAL A 114 12.32 19.11 -18.70
CA VAL A 114 13.49 19.26 -19.56
C VAL A 114 13.32 20.42 -20.51
N ARG A 115 14.43 21.04 -20.91
CA ARG A 115 14.44 22.06 -21.96
C ARG A 115 14.88 21.41 -23.27
N ARG A 116 13.94 21.36 -24.25
CA ARG A 116 14.17 20.88 -25.64
C ARG A 116 13.58 21.85 -26.64
N ASN A 117 14.24 22.07 -27.75
CA ASN A 117 13.80 23.02 -28.81
C ASN A 117 13.50 24.43 -28.26
N GLY A 118 14.20 24.90 -27.24
CA GLY A 118 14.01 26.20 -26.61
C GLY A 118 12.77 26.32 -25.70
N LYS A 119 12.05 25.21 -25.46
CA LYS A 119 10.86 25.16 -24.58
C LYS A 119 11.07 24.19 -23.44
N VAL A 120 10.52 24.52 -22.27
CA VAL A 120 10.44 23.59 -21.15
C VAL A 120 9.26 22.66 -21.38
N THR A 121 9.51 21.35 -21.38
CA THR A 121 8.51 20.30 -21.58
C THR A 121 8.66 19.22 -20.51
N GLU A 122 7.57 18.57 -20.16
CA GLU A 122 7.60 17.42 -19.26
C GLU A 122 7.68 16.13 -20.09
N ILE A 123 8.68 15.29 -19.78
CA ILE A 123 8.87 14.00 -20.45
C ILE A 123 8.98 12.88 -19.41
N PRO A 124 8.64 11.62 -19.75
CA PRO A 124 8.91 10.48 -18.89
C PRO A 124 10.41 10.36 -18.59
N ARG A 125 10.75 10.05 -17.34
CA ARG A 125 12.15 9.87 -16.88
C ARG A 125 12.97 8.94 -17.78
N ARG A 126 12.36 7.89 -18.29
CA ARG A 126 13.00 6.92 -19.20
C ARG A 126 13.45 7.53 -20.54
N ASP A 127 12.82 8.62 -20.98
CA ASP A 127 13.06 9.26 -22.27
C ASP A 127 14.15 10.34 -22.23
N ILE A 128 14.81 10.51 -21.07
CA ILE A 128 15.96 11.39 -20.90
C ILE A 128 17.18 10.79 -21.60
N VAL A 129 17.92 11.63 -22.33
CA VAL A 129 19.15 11.23 -23.01
C VAL A 129 20.34 12.09 -22.57
N VAL A 130 21.55 11.60 -22.78
CA VAL A 130 22.77 12.36 -22.50
C VAL A 130 22.79 13.65 -23.34
N GLY A 131 23.00 14.79 -22.64
CA GLY A 131 22.97 16.12 -23.24
C GLY A 131 21.64 16.87 -23.07
N ASP A 132 20.59 16.25 -22.52
CA ASP A 132 19.37 16.96 -22.13
C ASP A 132 19.66 18.00 -21.04
N VAL A 133 18.98 19.13 -21.10
CA VAL A 133 18.97 20.14 -20.04
C VAL A 133 17.81 19.87 -19.12
N ILE A 134 18.10 19.45 -17.89
CA ILE A 134 17.10 19.20 -16.85
C ILE A 134 16.96 20.40 -15.93
N LEU A 135 15.73 20.65 -15.49
CA LEU A 135 15.41 21.65 -14.47
C LEU A 135 14.98 20.91 -13.20
N VAL A 136 15.62 21.21 -12.08
CA VAL A 136 15.35 20.59 -10.80
C VAL A 136 14.97 21.63 -9.76
N GLU A 137 13.89 21.38 -9.01
CA GLU A 137 13.32 22.23 -7.97
C GLU A 137 13.18 21.46 -6.66
N VAL A 138 12.89 22.18 -5.59
CA VAL A 138 12.66 21.56 -4.26
C VAL A 138 11.60 20.47 -4.34
N GLY A 139 11.95 19.27 -3.86
CA GLY A 139 11.09 18.09 -3.88
C GLY A 139 11.21 17.22 -5.12
N ASP A 140 12.06 17.59 -6.09
CA ASP A 140 12.34 16.74 -7.24
C ASP A 140 13.42 15.70 -6.95
N GLU A 141 13.26 14.52 -7.52
CA GLU A 141 14.32 13.52 -7.60
C GLU A 141 15.17 13.79 -8.86
N VAL A 142 16.49 13.83 -8.70
CA VAL A 142 17.42 13.98 -9.83
C VAL A 142 17.29 12.76 -10.74
N PRO A 143 16.88 12.95 -12.03
CA PRO A 143 16.48 11.82 -12.86
C PRO A 143 17.65 11.06 -13.51
N ALA A 144 18.81 11.71 -13.63
CA ALA A 144 20.02 11.19 -14.26
C ALA A 144 21.25 11.94 -13.69
N ASP A 145 22.46 11.40 -13.84
CA ASP A 145 23.65 12.14 -13.42
C ASP A 145 23.86 13.34 -14.36
N ALA A 146 23.96 14.54 -13.79
CA ALA A 146 24.02 15.78 -14.55
C ALA A 146 25.02 16.77 -13.96
N GLU A 147 25.58 17.62 -14.82
CA GLU A 147 26.51 18.70 -14.44
C GLU A 147 25.76 20.04 -14.38
N LEU A 148 25.85 20.72 -13.24
CA LEU A 148 25.23 22.02 -12.99
C LEU A 148 25.93 23.14 -13.76
N PHE A 149 25.15 23.99 -14.39
CA PHE A 149 25.60 25.23 -14.98
C PHE A 149 24.84 26.47 -14.43
N SER A 150 23.76 26.25 -13.67
CA SER A 150 23.05 27.26 -12.91
C SER A 150 22.53 26.64 -11.61
N ALA A 151 22.79 27.28 -10.49
CA ALA A 151 22.30 26.82 -9.17
C ALA A 151 22.04 28.04 -8.28
N ILE A 152 20.89 28.03 -7.58
CA ILE A 152 20.54 29.05 -6.59
C ILE A 152 20.17 28.33 -5.29
N ASN A 153 21.04 28.46 -4.28
CA ASN A 153 20.88 27.86 -2.95
C ASN A 153 20.55 26.35 -3.01
N LEU A 154 21.16 25.63 -3.97
CA LEU A 154 20.84 24.23 -4.22
C LEU A 154 21.46 23.33 -3.16
N GLN A 155 20.61 22.59 -2.43
CA GLN A 155 21.00 21.57 -1.46
C GLN A 155 20.34 20.26 -1.84
N ILE A 156 21.14 19.21 -1.88
CA ILE A 156 20.73 17.87 -2.32
C ILE A 156 21.03 16.86 -1.21
N ASP A 157 20.06 15.97 -0.96
CA ASP A 157 20.26 14.82 -0.09
C ASP A 157 20.94 13.69 -0.90
N GLU A 158 22.20 13.44 -0.59
CA GLU A 158 23.02 12.39 -1.19
C GLU A 158 23.19 11.17 -0.28
N SER A 159 22.42 11.06 0.81
CA SER A 159 22.54 10.00 1.81
C SER A 159 22.45 8.59 1.25
N THR A 160 21.71 8.42 0.15
CA THR A 160 21.58 7.12 -0.55
C THR A 160 22.87 6.63 -1.21
N LEU A 161 23.80 7.53 -1.53
CA LEU A 161 25.06 7.23 -2.21
C LEU A 161 26.29 7.48 -1.31
N THR A 162 26.26 8.51 -0.50
CA THR A 162 27.42 8.95 0.32
C THR A 162 27.22 8.68 1.81
N GLY A 163 25.99 8.53 2.26
CA GLY A 163 25.62 8.50 3.69
C GLY A 163 25.50 9.90 4.31
N GLU A 164 25.79 10.98 3.56
CA GLU A 164 25.69 12.36 4.03
C GLU A 164 24.34 12.96 3.65
N PRO A 165 23.57 13.51 4.62
CA PRO A 165 22.16 13.87 4.37
C PRO A 165 21.98 15.21 3.62
N LEU A 166 22.97 16.06 3.50
CA LEU A 166 22.87 17.38 2.85
C LEU A 166 24.20 17.80 2.23
N ALA A 167 24.23 17.89 0.90
CA ALA A 167 25.34 18.44 0.13
C ALA A 167 24.91 19.75 -0.54
N THR A 168 25.66 20.83 -0.30
CA THR A 168 25.46 22.10 -1.03
C THR A 168 26.12 21.97 -2.40
N LYS A 169 25.39 22.32 -3.45
CA LYS A 169 25.84 22.22 -4.84
C LYS A 169 25.99 23.61 -5.44
N GLU A 170 27.11 23.82 -6.09
CA GLU A 170 27.48 25.10 -6.69
C GLU A 170 28.10 24.91 -8.09
N VAL A 171 27.97 25.91 -8.92
CA VAL A 171 28.61 25.94 -10.24
C VAL A 171 30.09 26.26 -10.08
N LEU A 172 30.96 25.40 -10.58
CA LEU A 172 32.40 25.67 -10.61
C LEU A 172 32.75 26.58 -11.79
N ASP A 173 33.23 27.78 -11.54
CA ASP A 173 33.79 28.65 -12.56
C ASP A 173 35.11 28.07 -13.08
N ASN A 174 35.13 27.72 -14.36
CA ASN A 174 36.30 27.12 -15.06
C ASN A 174 37.53 28.04 -15.07
N ASP A 175 37.41 29.36 -14.83
CA ASP A 175 38.51 30.29 -14.82
C ASP A 175 39.32 30.28 -13.51
N ALA A 176 38.73 29.76 -12.41
CA ALA A 176 39.43 29.67 -11.12
C ALA A 176 40.38 28.45 -10.99
N THR A 177 40.11 27.39 -11.76
CA THR A 177 40.92 26.18 -11.76
C THR A 177 42.24 26.26 -12.53
N ALA A 178 42.30 27.14 -13.50
CA ALA A 178 43.57 27.42 -14.25
C ALA A 178 44.57 28.24 -13.43
N ALA A 179 44.12 29.05 -12.48
CA ALA A 179 44.97 29.85 -11.59
C ALA A 179 45.53 29.09 -10.37
N ALA A 180 44.82 27.99 -9.98
CA ALA A 180 45.23 27.18 -8.81
C ALA A 180 46.32 26.15 -9.12
N GLN A 181 46.63 25.88 -10.38
CA GLN A 181 47.67 24.91 -10.81
C GLN A 181 49.04 25.51 -11.06
N GLN A 182 49.26 26.83 -10.86
CA GLN A 182 50.56 27.52 -11.08
C GLN A 182 51.13 28.20 -9.81
N GLN A 183 50.80 27.79 -8.63
CA GLN A 183 51.53 28.25 -7.42
C GLN A 183 52.31 27.11 -6.78
N ASP A 184 53.58 27.22 -7.01
CA ASP A 184 54.69 26.42 -6.58
C ASP A 184 54.85 26.35 -5.06
N PHE A 185 55.45 25.30 -4.61
CA PHE A 185 55.98 25.01 -3.28
C PHE A 185 56.61 26.21 -2.55
N SER A 186 56.02 26.63 -1.44
CA SER A 186 56.79 27.10 -0.31
C SER A 186 56.03 26.81 1.00
N CYS A 187 56.69 26.07 1.87
CA CYS A 187 56.27 25.78 3.25
C CYS A 187 56.20 27.07 4.06
N ASP A 188 55.02 27.36 4.63
CA ASP A 188 54.98 27.98 5.96
C ASP A 188 53.70 27.53 6.71
N HIS A 189 53.91 27.00 7.89
CA HIS A 189 52.87 26.56 8.80
C HIS A 189 52.32 27.81 9.51
N THR A 190 51.03 28.19 9.22
CA THR A 190 50.12 28.71 10.24
C THR A 190 48.76 29.05 9.65
N GLN A 191 47.71 28.51 10.30
CA GLN A 191 46.27 28.83 10.14
C GLN A 191 45.56 28.34 8.90
N LYS A 192 45.04 27.10 8.98
CA LYS A 192 43.87 26.64 8.22
C LYS A 192 42.61 27.27 8.82
N PRO A 193 41.73 27.91 8.00
CA PRO A 193 40.34 28.11 8.41
C PRO A 193 39.63 26.78 8.36
N ALA A 194 38.98 26.42 9.44
CA ALA A 194 38.14 25.24 9.56
C ALA A 194 36.89 25.39 8.68
N SER A 195 36.59 24.34 7.90
CA SER A 195 35.38 23.97 7.19
C SER A 195 35.53 23.83 5.66
N SER A 196 36.31 22.86 5.21
CA SER A 196 36.05 22.20 3.93
C SER A 196 35.65 20.76 4.28
N HIS A 197 34.35 20.47 4.36
CA HIS A 197 33.88 19.11 4.26
C HIS A 197 34.33 18.59 2.88
N GLU A 198 35.22 17.60 2.86
CA GLU A 198 35.57 16.86 1.65
C GLU A 198 34.31 16.12 1.19
N SER A 199 33.54 16.74 0.27
CA SER A 199 32.39 16.07 -0.34
C SER A 199 32.90 14.92 -1.23
N THR A 200 32.28 13.77 -1.12
CA THR A 200 32.67 12.55 -1.87
C THR A 200 32.58 12.74 -3.39
N TYR A 201 31.70 13.63 -3.85
CA TYR A 201 31.51 13.97 -5.27
C TYR A 201 31.69 15.48 -5.49
N PRO A 202 32.07 15.90 -6.71
CA PRO A 202 32.22 17.31 -7.06
C PRO A 202 30.94 18.12 -6.81
N GLN A 203 31.10 19.36 -6.37
CA GLN A 203 29.98 20.25 -6.03
C GLN A 203 29.10 20.64 -7.23
N ASN A 204 29.65 20.60 -8.45
CA ASN A 204 28.91 20.86 -9.70
C ASN A 204 28.20 19.62 -10.26
N LEU A 205 28.32 18.45 -9.60
CA LEU A 205 27.71 17.21 -10.05
C LEU A 205 26.48 16.88 -9.20
N ILE A 206 25.35 16.64 -9.85
CA ILE A 206 24.13 16.10 -9.24
C ILE A 206 23.91 14.66 -9.72
N LEU A 207 23.54 13.78 -8.81
CA LEU A 207 23.52 12.34 -9.04
C LEU A 207 22.10 11.82 -9.12
N ARG A 208 21.89 10.82 -9.98
CA ARG A 208 20.61 10.14 -10.12
C ARG A 208 20.11 9.59 -8.79
N SER A 209 18.79 9.72 -8.54
CA SER A 209 18.09 9.23 -7.34
C SER A 209 18.48 9.93 -6.04
N THR A 210 19.16 11.08 -6.12
CA THR A 210 19.32 12.03 -5.02
C THR A 210 18.16 13.04 -5.03
N MET A 211 17.90 13.69 -3.90
CA MET A 211 16.71 14.52 -3.73
C MET A 211 17.06 15.99 -3.50
N VAL A 212 16.36 16.88 -4.21
CA VAL A 212 16.52 18.32 -4.03
C VAL A 212 15.77 18.77 -2.78
N MET A 213 16.52 19.18 -1.75
CA MET A 213 15.96 19.60 -0.44
C MET A 213 15.75 21.11 -0.36
N ASN A 214 16.55 21.90 -1.07
CA ASN A 214 16.42 23.36 -1.09
C ASN A 214 16.95 23.92 -2.40
N GLY A 215 16.44 25.10 -2.81
CA GLY A 215 16.89 25.81 -4.00
C GLY A 215 16.38 25.23 -5.30
N HIS A 216 16.97 25.68 -6.40
CA HIS A 216 16.72 25.17 -7.75
C HIS A 216 17.98 25.21 -8.59
N GLY A 217 18.04 24.39 -9.65
CA GLY A 217 19.18 24.30 -10.53
C GLY A 217 18.85 23.86 -11.94
N GLU A 218 19.72 24.24 -12.88
CA GLU A 218 19.70 23.74 -14.25
C GLU A 218 20.99 22.99 -14.51
N ALA A 219 20.85 21.78 -15.09
CA ALA A 219 21.99 20.89 -15.31
C ALA A 219 21.91 20.18 -16.66
N VAL A 220 23.07 19.83 -17.24
CA VAL A 220 23.18 19.03 -18.46
C VAL A 220 23.42 17.58 -18.07
N VAL A 221 22.59 16.66 -18.59
CA VAL A 221 22.73 15.22 -18.34
C VAL A 221 24.01 14.68 -18.96
N ILE A 222 24.84 14.04 -18.15
CA ILE A 222 26.13 13.47 -18.58
C ILE A 222 26.10 11.94 -18.63
N ARG A 223 25.25 11.27 -17.81
CA ARG A 223 25.13 9.80 -17.76
C ARG A 223 23.69 9.40 -17.53
N VAL A 224 23.27 8.33 -18.19
CA VAL A 224 21.91 7.77 -18.10
C VAL A 224 21.95 6.27 -17.80
N GLY A 225 20.87 5.73 -17.27
CA GLY A 225 20.69 4.30 -17.03
C GLY A 225 21.79 3.68 -16.15
N ASP A 226 22.30 2.54 -16.58
CA ASP A 226 23.31 1.76 -15.86
C ASP A 226 24.67 2.46 -15.75
N ASN A 227 24.92 3.48 -16.58
CA ASN A 227 26.16 4.26 -16.52
C ASN A 227 26.16 5.33 -15.41
N THR A 228 25.03 5.58 -14.75
CA THR A 228 24.94 6.47 -13.58
C THR A 228 25.65 5.86 -12.38
N GLU A 229 26.01 6.68 -11.39
CA GLU A 229 26.68 6.17 -10.17
C GLU A 229 25.79 5.16 -9.44
N ILE A 230 24.50 5.44 -9.31
CA ILE A 230 23.56 4.47 -8.70
C ILE A 230 23.38 3.21 -9.56
N GLY A 231 23.46 3.34 -10.89
CA GLY A 231 23.44 2.20 -11.80
C GLY A 231 24.60 1.24 -11.55
N LYS A 232 25.81 1.77 -11.39
CA LYS A 232 27.01 0.99 -11.06
C LYS A 232 26.87 0.29 -9.70
N VAL A 233 26.37 0.97 -8.69
CA VAL A 233 26.12 0.39 -7.36
C VAL A 233 25.07 -0.72 -7.44
N THR A 234 24.00 -0.53 -8.21
CA THR A 234 22.93 -1.53 -8.38
C THR A 234 23.45 -2.80 -9.06
N ILE A 235 24.35 -2.67 -10.04
CA ILE A 235 24.98 -3.83 -10.70
C ILE A 235 25.90 -4.61 -9.73
N LEU A 236 26.61 -3.89 -8.85
CA LEU A 236 27.51 -4.49 -7.86
C LEU A 236 26.78 -5.13 -6.68
N SER A 237 25.61 -4.57 -6.31
CA SER A 237 24.78 -5.01 -5.16
C SER A 237 23.82 -6.15 -5.53
N ASN A 238 24.26 -7.13 -6.29
CA ASN A 238 23.45 -8.24 -6.85
C ASN A 238 22.95 -9.23 -5.78
N GLU A 239 22.79 -8.80 -4.52
CA GLU A 239 22.16 -9.58 -3.46
C GLU A 239 20.66 -9.27 -3.40
N ASN A 240 19.88 -10.26 -3.82
CA ASN A 240 18.42 -10.32 -3.63
C ASN A 240 18.11 -10.30 -2.13
N THR A 241 18.03 -9.14 -1.52
CA THR A 241 17.46 -8.98 -0.19
C THR A 241 15.94 -9.10 -0.29
N HIS A 242 15.42 -10.34 -0.31
CA HIS A 242 14.01 -10.60 -0.09
C HIS A 242 13.66 -10.19 1.35
N VAL A 243 13.18 -8.98 1.54
CA VAL A 243 12.63 -8.53 2.82
C VAL A 243 11.39 -9.38 3.11
N GLN A 244 11.52 -10.28 4.11
CA GLN A 244 10.40 -11.14 4.52
C GLN A 244 9.34 -10.31 5.25
N THR A 245 8.08 -10.46 4.85
CA THR A 245 6.96 -9.81 5.52
C THR A 245 6.72 -10.40 6.93
N PRO A 246 6.19 -9.62 7.89
CA PRO A 246 5.83 -10.14 9.21
C PRO A 246 4.91 -11.37 9.14
N LEU A 247 4.01 -11.39 8.17
CA LEU A 247 3.14 -12.54 7.90
C LEU A 247 3.94 -13.76 7.48
N ASN A 248 4.90 -13.62 6.54
CA ASN A 248 5.73 -14.72 6.09
C ASN A 248 6.55 -15.33 7.25
N LEU A 249 7.05 -14.48 8.16
CA LEU A 249 7.75 -14.94 9.37
C LEU A 249 6.84 -15.77 10.29
N GLN A 250 5.60 -15.32 10.51
CA GLN A 250 4.61 -16.08 11.30
C GLN A 250 4.25 -17.40 10.63
N LEU A 251 4.07 -17.40 9.30
CA LEU A 251 3.71 -18.59 8.53
C LEU A 251 4.86 -19.60 8.48
N ASN A 252 6.10 -19.15 8.30
CA ASN A 252 7.29 -19.98 8.36
C ASN A 252 7.48 -20.61 9.76
N ARG A 253 7.16 -19.87 10.82
CA ARG A 253 7.15 -20.40 12.18
C ARG A 253 6.06 -21.46 12.38
N LEU A 254 4.85 -21.21 11.85
CA LEU A 254 3.75 -22.17 11.88
C LEU A 254 4.10 -23.46 11.12
N ALA A 255 4.60 -23.31 9.89
CA ALA A 255 5.00 -24.44 9.06
C ALA A 255 6.06 -25.29 9.77
N ARG A 256 7.08 -24.68 10.36
CA ARG A 256 8.10 -25.39 11.15
C ARG A 256 7.50 -26.16 12.33
N LEU A 257 6.60 -25.53 13.10
CA LEU A 257 5.95 -26.19 14.24
C LEU A 257 5.13 -27.41 13.80
N ILE A 258 4.38 -27.29 12.71
CA ILE A 258 3.57 -28.38 12.17
C ILE A 258 4.45 -29.50 11.64
N SER A 259 5.51 -29.16 10.88
CA SER A 259 6.47 -30.15 10.35
C SER A 259 7.19 -30.92 11.47
N GLN A 260 7.61 -30.24 12.53
CA GLN A 260 8.22 -30.86 13.70
C GLN A 260 7.26 -31.79 14.42
N ALA A 261 6.01 -31.35 14.64
CA ALA A 261 4.98 -32.18 15.26
C ALA A 261 4.67 -33.41 14.40
N GLY A 262 4.55 -33.24 13.08
CA GLY A 262 4.35 -34.32 12.11
C GLY A 262 5.50 -35.34 12.12
N ALA A 263 6.74 -34.85 12.11
CA ALA A 263 7.94 -35.72 12.18
C ALA A 263 8.00 -36.52 13.48
N ILE A 264 7.66 -35.90 14.63
CA ILE A 264 7.60 -36.60 15.91
C ILE A 264 6.52 -37.68 15.88
N VAL A 265 5.32 -37.37 15.39
CA VAL A 265 4.22 -38.33 15.28
C VAL A 265 4.61 -39.51 14.35
N ALA A 266 5.21 -39.20 13.19
CA ALA A 266 5.67 -40.20 12.24
C ALA A 266 6.74 -41.12 12.85
N PHE A 267 7.71 -40.56 13.58
CA PHE A 267 8.76 -41.34 14.25
C PHE A 267 8.16 -42.23 15.34
N VAL A 268 7.27 -41.69 16.19
CA VAL A 268 6.60 -42.48 17.23
C VAL A 268 5.77 -43.61 16.61
N ALA A 269 5.03 -43.31 15.54
CA ALA A 269 4.26 -44.31 14.82
C ALA A 269 5.18 -45.43 14.25
N PHE A 270 6.27 -45.05 13.56
CA PHE A 270 7.25 -46.01 13.01
C PHE A 270 7.78 -46.96 14.10
N VAL A 271 8.23 -46.38 15.22
CA VAL A 271 8.78 -47.21 16.34
C VAL A 271 7.69 -48.08 16.95
N ALA A 272 6.48 -47.55 17.18
CA ALA A 272 5.39 -48.32 17.79
C ALA A 272 4.97 -49.51 16.93
N PHE A 273 4.81 -49.32 15.62
CA PHE A 273 4.44 -50.40 14.70
C PHE A 273 5.56 -51.40 14.52
N LEU A 274 6.80 -50.93 14.39
CA LEU A 274 7.94 -51.84 14.30
C LEU A 274 8.07 -52.71 15.56
N VAL A 275 7.94 -52.12 16.73
CA VAL A 275 7.99 -52.87 18.01
C VAL A 275 6.82 -53.86 18.14
N HIS A 276 5.61 -53.41 17.73
CA HIS A 276 4.41 -54.26 17.75
C HIS A 276 4.61 -55.49 16.83
N ASP A 277 5.12 -55.25 15.62
CA ASP A 277 5.36 -56.30 14.63
C ASP A 277 6.47 -57.26 15.07
N ILE A 278 7.56 -56.76 15.67
CA ILE A 278 8.64 -57.59 16.26
C ILE A 278 8.08 -58.52 17.34
N LEU A 279 7.07 -58.07 18.12
CA LEU A 279 6.51 -58.86 19.19
C LEU A 279 5.43 -59.87 18.74
N THR A 280 4.76 -59.60 17.60
CA THR A 280 3.60 -60.40 17.19
C THR A 280 3.87 -61.25 15.94
N ASN A 281 4.79 -60.87 15.08
CA ASN A 281 5.02 -61.53 13.79
C ASN A 281 6.13 -62.58 13.89
N SER A 282 5.81 -63.84 13.49
CA SER A 282 6.73 -64.95 13.51
C SER A 282 7.94 -64.78 12.55
N ILE A 283 7.89 -63.87 11.56
CA ILE A 283 8.98 -63.63 10.61
C ILE A 283 10.27 -63.23 11.33
N TRP A 284 10.16 -62.47 12.44
CA TRP A 284 11.33 -62.04 13.23
C TRP A 284 12.07 -63.19 13.91
N HIS A 285 11.44 -64.33 14.03
CA HIS A 285 12.06 -65.54 14.55
C HIS A 285 12.50 -66.51 13.44
N SER A 286 12.22 -66.19 12.19
CA SER A 286 12.67 -66.91 10.99
C SER A 286 13.99 -66.29 10.49
N HIS A 287 14.75 -67.02 9.67
CA HIS A 287 16.00 -66.51 9.06
C HIS A 287 15.72 -65.79 7.74
N ASP A 288 14.49 -65.30 7.55
CA ASP A 288 14.08 -64.52 6.35
C ASP A 288 14.42 -63.03 6.51
N TYR A 289 15.70 -62.69 6.32
CA TYR A 289 16.19 -61.32 6.40
C TYR A 289 15.56 -60.40 5.34
N LEU A 290 15.16 -60.95 4.20
CA LEU A 290 14.56 -60.20 3.10
C LEU A 290 13.13 -59.77 3.44
N GLY A 291 12.36 -60.68 4.04
CA GLY A 291 11.02 -60.37 4.57
C GLY A 291 11.04 -59.34 5.70
N MET A 292 12.01 -59.48 6.65
CA MET A 292 12.21 -58.47 7.71
C MET A 292 12.53 -57.10 7.14
N ALA A 293 13.47 -57.02 6.17
CA ALA A 293 13.83 -55.74 5.53
C ALA A 293 12.63 -55.11 4.79
N GLN A 294 11.80 -55.92 4.16
CA GLN A 294 10.57 -55.44 3.48
C GLN A 294 9.56 -54.83 4.47
N ILE A 295 9.35 -55.44 5.61
CA ILE A 295 8.49 -54.94 6.67
C ILE A 295 9.00 -53.57 7.20
N VAL A 296 10.31 -53.47 7.50
CA VAL A 296 10.91 -52.19 7.95
C VAL A 296 10.73 -51.10 6.91
N LEU A 297 10.97 -51.40 5.64
CA LEU A 297 10.81 -50.45 4.53
C LEU A 297 9.34 -50.00 4.37
N ASN A 298 8.39 -50.92 4.54
CA ASN A 298 6.95 -50.58 4.52
C ASN A 298 6.56 -49.61 5.65
N TYR A 299 7.03 -49.88 6.90
CA TYR A 299 6.79 -48.95 8.01
C TYR A 299 7.52 -47.63 7.82
N PHE A 300 8.70 -47.60 7.21
CA PHE A 300 9.41 -46.39 6.86
C PHE A 300 8.64 -45.58 5.81
N MET A 301 8.12 -46.22 4.77
CA MET A 301 7.24 -45.57 3.76
C MET A 301 5.99 -44.98 4.40
N MET A 302 5.40 -45.67 5.38
CA MET A 302 4.26 -45.11 6.16
C MET A 302 4.68 -43.87 6.95
N ALA A 303 5.84 -43.87 7.61
CA ALA A 303 6.35 -42.75 8.36
C ALA A 303 6.62 -41.53 7.43
N VAL A 304 7.21 -41.76 6.26
CA VAL A 304 7.41 -40.71 5.24
C VAL A 304 6.07 -40.16 4.79
N THR A 305 5.07 -41.00 4.58
CA THR A 305 3.71 -40.58 4.21
C THR A 305 3.08 -39.67 5.27
N LEU A 306 3.25 -40.00 6.56
CA LEU A 306 2.81 -39.15 7.69
C LEU A 306 3.53 -37.80 7.72
N ILE A 307 4.83 -37.76 7.44
CA ILE A 307 5.58 -36.49 7.36
C ILE A 307 5.04 -35.62 6.21
N VAL A 308 4.86 -36.20 5.04
CA VAL A 308 4.35 -35.47 3.86
C VAL A 308 2.94 -34.91 4.11
N MET A 309 2.08 -35.69 4.78
CA MET A 309 0.74 -35.23 5.17
C MET A 309 0.76 -34.04 6.15
N ALA A 310 1.71 -34.04 7.08
CA ALA A 310 1.77 -33.01 8.10
C ALA A 310 2.19 -31.66 7.54
N VAL A 311 2.97 -31.61 6.46
CA VAL A 311 3.57 -30.37 5.95
C VAL A 311 2.63 -29.61 5.03
N PRO A 312 2.36 -28.31 5.31
CA PRO A 312 1.50 -27.47 4.48
C PRO A 312 2.28 -26.90 3.27
N GLU A 313 2.48 -27.67 2.22
CA GLU A 313 3.29 -27.30 1.03
C GLU A 313 2.75 -26.10 0.26
N GLY A 314 1.43 -25.97 0.17
CA GLY A 314 0.76 -24.87 -0.56
C GLY A 314 0.83 -23.51 0.13
N LEU A 315 1.26 -23.43 1.39
CA LEU A 315 1.12 -22.23 2.22
C LEU A 315 1.94 -21.02 1.74
N PRO A 316 3.26 -21.10 1.50
CA PRO A 316 4.05 -19.96 1.04
C PRO A 316 3.59 -19.47 -0.34
N MET A 317 3.25 -20.41 -1.23
CA MET A 317 2.77 -20.11 -2.57
C MET A 317 1.39 -19.41 -2.53
N ALA A 318 0.48 -19.91 -1.71
CA ALA A 318 -0.85 -19.31 -1.52
C ALA A 318 -0.79 -17.87 -1.05
N VAL A 319 0.12 -17.59 -0.10
CA VAL A 319 0.30 -16.24 0.45
C VAL A 319 0.88 -15.28 -0.58
N ASN A 320 1.92 -15.69 -1.28
CA ASN A 320 2.53 -14.86 -2.33
C ASN A 320 1.53 -14.55 -3.45
N LEU A 321 0.73 -15.54 -3.85
CA LEU A 321 -0.33 -15.37 -4.83
C LEU A 321 -1.44 -14.43 -4.31
N ALA A 322 -1.85 -14.60 -3.05
CA ALA A 322 -2.86 -13.75 -2.42
C ALA A 322 -2.38 -12.28 -2.35
N LEU A 323 -1.12 -12.04 -1.98
CA LEU A 323 -0.50 -10.72 -1.97
C LEU A 323 -0.47 -10.11 -3.38
N ALA A 324 -0.02 -10.85 -4.38
CA ALA A 324 0.05 -10.36 -5.76
C ALA A 324 -1.36 -10.01 -6.34
N LEU A 325 -2.37 -10.86 -6.09
CA LEU A 325 -3.74 -10.60 -6.50
C LEU A 325 -4.34 -9.39 -5.77
N ASN A 326 -4.05 -9.26 -4.47
CA ASN A 326 -4.52 -8.13 -3.66
C ASN A 326 -3.93 -6.81 -4.14
N MET A 327 -2.62 -6.75 -4.39
CA MET A 327 -1.96 -5.54 -4.93
C MET A 327 -2.56 -5.10 -6.27
N ARG A 328 -2.79 -6.04 -7.19
CA ARG A 328 -3.45 -5.73 -8.48
C ARG A 328 -4.85 -5.15 -8.29
N ARG A 329 -5.58 -5.60 -7.28
CA ARG A 329 -6.91 -5.10 -6.96
C ARG A 329 -6.85 -3.74 -6.25
N MET A 330 -5.88 -3.55 -5.36
CA MET A 330 -5.61 -2.26 -4.72
C MET A 330 -5.26 -1.19 -5.76
N LEU A 331 -4.47 -1.53 -6.78
CA LEU A 331 -4.20 -0.61 -7.90
C LEU A 331 -5.48 -0.19 -8.63
N LYS A 332 -6.43 -1.12 -8.85
CA LYS A 332 -7.75 -0.78 -9.45
C LYS A 332 -8.60 0.14 -8.55
N SER A 333 -8.27 0.21 -7.27
CA SER A 333 -8.89 1.10 -6.28
C SER A 333 -7.96 2.29 -5.97
N ASN A 334 -7.18 2.73 -6.95
CA ASN A 334 -6.26 3.88 -6.90
C ASN A 334 -5.16 3.79 -5.82
N ASN A 335 -4.84 2.59 -5.34
CA ASN A 335 -3.77 2.35 -4.38
C ASN A 335 -2.60 1.64 -5.05
N LEU A 336 -1.55 2.37 -5.40
CA LEU A 336 -0.32 1.80 -5.93
C LEU A 336 0.57 1.32 -4.79
N VAL A 337 0.58 0.02 -4.55
CA VAL A 337 1.43 -0.60 -3.52
C VAL A 337 2.86 -0.72 -4.06
N ARG A 338 3.81 -0.10 -3.39
CA ARG A 338 5.24 -0.11 -3.74
C ARG A 338 6.02 -1.19 -2.99
N LYS A 339 5.67 -1.45 -1.72
CA LYS A 339 6.27 -2.50 -0.90
C LYS A 339 5.22 -3.56 -0.53
N LEU A 340 5.54 -4.83 -0.73
CA LEU A 340 4.62 -5.96 -0.54
C LEU A 340 3.97 -6.01 0.85
N HIS A 341 4.75 -5.75 1.90
CA HIS A 341 4.29 -5.83 3.29
C HIS A 341 3.25 -4.77 3.64
N ALA A 342 3.25 -3.63 2.95
CA ALA A 342 2.33 -2.53 3.25
C ALA A 342 0.86 -2.93 3.07
N SER A 343 0.56 -3.78 2.09
CA SER A 343 -0.80 -4.28 1.85
C SER A 343 -1.35 -5.09 3.04
N GLU A 344 -0.51 -5.86 3.72
CA GLU A 344 -0.88 -6.61 4.91
C GLU A 344 -0.96 -5.71 6.13
N THR A 345 0.09 -4.89 6.34
CA THR A 345 0.23 -4.02 7.51
C THR A 345 -0.91 -2.99 7.56
N MET A 346 -1.36 -2.51 6.40
CA MET A 346 -2.50 -1.60 6.32
C MET A 346 -3.78 -2.20 6.91
N GLY A 347 -3.97 -3.52 6.79
CA GLY A 347 -5.09 -4.22 7.44
C GLY A 347 -5.02 -4.29 8.97
N ALA A 348 -3.85 -4.11 9.55
CA ALA A 348 -3.61 -4.09 10.99
C ALA A 348 -3.56 -2.69 11.59
N THR A 349 -3.65 -1.63 10.76
CA THR A 349 -3.56 -0.23 11.18
C THR A 349 -4.59 0.08 12.27
N THR A 350 -4.10 0.71 13.35
CA THR A 350 -4.90 1.18 14.49
C THR A 350 -5.00 2.70 14.54
N VAL A 351 -3.97 3.42 14.02
CA VAL A 351 -3.90 4.87 13.99
C VAL A 351 -3.47 5.34 12.60
N ILE A 352 -4.17 6.33 12.07
CA ILE A 352 -3.78 7.05 10.85
C ILE A 352 -3.42 8.49 11.23
N CYS A 353 -2.16 8.89 11.05
CA CYS A 353 -1.72 10.27 11.15
C CYS A 353 -1.78 10.89 9.76
N THR A 354 -2.64 11.87 9.57
CA THR A 354 -2.86 12.50 8.27
C THR A 354 -2.44 13.96 8.27
N ASP A 355 -1.74 14.39 7.20
CA ASP A 355 -1.58 15.82 6.95
C ASP A 355 -2.91 16.41 6.48
N LYS A 356 -3.06 17.71 6.64
CA LYS A 356 -4.23 18.47 6.20
C LYS A 356 -4.22 18.67 4.69
N THR A 357 -3.14 19.31 4.22
CA THR A 357 -3.06 19.87 2.86
C THR A 357 -2.99 18.76 1.81
N GLY A 358 -3.79 18.89 0.76
CA GLY A 358 -3.80 17.92 -0.34
C GLY A 358 -4.49 16.58 -0.01
N THR A 359 -4.43 16.11 1.25
CA THR A 359 -5.05 14.86 1.68
C THR A 359 -6.49 15.05 2.16
N LEU A 360 -6.71 15.97 3.11
CA LEU A 360 -8.03 16.25 3.68
C LEU A 360 -8.71 17.38 2.94
N THR A 361 -7.93 18.26 2.31
CA THR A 361 -8.39 19.42 1.56
C THR A 361 -7.99 19.31 0.08
N GLU A 362 -8.57 20.18 -0.76
CA GLU A 362 -8.33 20.16 -2.21
C GLU A 362 -6.96 20.71 -2.62
N ASN A 363 -6.19 21.27 -1.68
CA ASN A 363 -4.96 22.02 -1.93
C ASN A 363 -5.14 23.16 -2.94
N ARG A 364 -6.29 23.79 -2.88
CA ARG A 364 -6.67 24.88 -3.76
C ARG A 364 -7.47 25.93 -3.00
N MET A 365 -6.91 27.13 -2.87
CA MET A 365 -7.65 28.25 -2.28
C MET A 365 -8.89 28.56 -3.11
N SER A 366 -10.02 28.72 -2.45
CA SER A 366 -11.29 29.12 -3.05
C SER A 366 -12.01 30.15 -2.19
N VAL A 367 -12.81 30.99 -2.82
CA VAL A 367 -13.70 31.90 -2.11
C VAL A 367 -14.86 31.10 -1.54
N SER A 368 -14.84 30.91 -0.21
CA SER A 368 -15.89 30.18 0.49
C SER A 368 -17.12 31.00 0.75
N SER A 369 -16.94 32.29 0.99
CA SER A 369 -18.05 33.21 1.27
C SER A 369 -17.65 34.65 0.94
N MET A 370 -18.61 35.44 0.50
CA MET A 370 -18.41 36.85 0.18
C MET A 370 -19.64 37.67 0.65
N LEU A 371 -19.38 38.76 1.39
CA LEU A 371 -20.37 39.75 1.75
C LEU A 371 -20.08 41.03 0.97
N GLN A 372 -20.86 41.28 -0.08
CA GLN A 372 -20.79 42.48 -0.91
C GLN A 372 -21.66 43.58 -0.30
N ALA A 373 -21.22 44.81 -0.42
CA ALA A 373 -21.99 45.97 0.02
C ALA A 373 -23.19 46.22 -0.91
N ASP A 374 -24.30 46.65 -0.31
CA ASP A 374 -25.40 47.20 -1.06
C ASP A 374 -24.94 48.47 -1.79
N VAL A 375 -25.63 48.84 -2.89
CA VAL A 375 -25.32 50.05 -3.67
C VAL A 375 -25.35 51.26 -2.72
N PRO A 376 -24.24 52.00 -2.61
CA PRO A 376 -24.19 53.12 -1.68
C PRO A 376 -25.23 54.20 -2.04
N ALA A 377 -26.09 54.52 -1.06
CA ALA A 377 -27.00 55.63 -1.20
C ALA A 377 -26.17 56.92 -1.30
N ARG A 378 -26.20 57.63 -2.46
CA ARG A 378 -25.55 58.90 -2.78
C ARG A 378 -24.46 59.35 -1.78
N GLN A 379 -23.23 58.87 -1.99
CA GLN A 379 -22.05 59.43 -1.36
C GLN A 379 -21.22 60.15 -2.44
N ASN A 380 -20.92 61.40 -2.22
CA ASN A 380 -20.00 62.22 -3.00
C ASN A 380 -20.29 62.36 -4.52
N HIS A 381 -21.53 62.75 -4.90
CA HIS A 381 -21.94 62.99 -6.30
C HIS A 381 -21.92 61.77 -7.25
N LEU A 382 -21.76 60.54 -6.76
CA LEU A 382 -21.78 59.32 -7.55
C LEU A 382 -23.17 58.68 -7.50
N ASP A 383 -23.85 58.62 -8.64
CA ASP A 383 -25.09 57.88 -8.84
C ASP A 383 -24.70 56.48 -9.45
N PHE A 384 -24.47 55.48 -8.59
CA PHE A 384 -24.26 54.07 -9.04
C PHE A 384 -25.60 53.38 -9.16
N ASN A 385 -25.83 52.74 -10.30
CA ASN A 385 -26.88 51.73 -10.36
C ASN A 385 -26.26 50.37 -9.98
N ALA A 386 -27.07 49.36 -9.62
CA ALA A 386 -26.59 48.06 -9.19
C ALA A 386 -25.59 47.41 -10.20
N LYS A 387 -25.87 47.52 -11.51
CA LYS A 387 -25.01 46.97 -12.54
C LYS A 387 -23.65 47.63 -12.64
N SER A 388 -23.60 48.98 -12.47
CA SER A 388 -22.31 49.70 -12.52
C SER A 388 -21.49 49.47 -11.25
N TRP A 389 -22.14 49.24 -10.10
CA TRP A 389 -21.48 48.94 -8.83
C TRP A 389 -20.83 47.52 -8.86
N ASP A 390 -21.58 46.53 -9.31
CA ASP A 390 -21.06 45.16 -9.47
C ASP A 390 -19.90 45.11 -10.48
N ARG A 391 -20.03 45.86 -11.62
CA ARG A 391 -18.95 45.93 -12.61
C ARG A 391 -17.67 46.54 -12.06
N LEU A 392 -17.78 47.62 -11.25
CA LEU A 392 -16.61 48.21 -10.58
C LEU A 392 -15.95 47.25 -9.60
N PHE A 393 -16.73 46.47 -8.87
CA PHE A 393 -16.18 45.43 -7.99
C PHE A 393 -15.48 44.31 -8.77
N TYR A 394 -16.07 43.83 -9.88
CA TYR A 394 -15.45 42.85 -10.75
C TYR A 394 -14.15 43.36 -11.38
N MET A 395 -14.09 44.61 -11.78
CA MET A 395 -12.87 45.28 -12.24
C MET A 395 -11.83 45.33 -11.13
N ALA A 396 -12.22 45.67 -9.89
CA ALA A 396 -11.32 45.69 -8.75
C ALA A 396 -10.66 44.30 -8.54
N LEU A 397 -11.41 43.19 -8.65
CA LEU A 397 -10.88 41.83 -8.57
C LEU A 397 -9.95 41.50 -9.73
N ALA A 398 -10.29 41.90 -10.95
CA ALA A 398 -9.54 41.59 -12.16
C ALA A 398 -8.20 42.32 -12.25
N VAL A 399 -8.11 43.60 -11.86
CA VAL A 399 -6.93 44.46 -12.07
C VAL A 399 -6.05 44.62 -10.84
N ASN A 400 -6.63 44.58 -9.62
CA ASN A 400 -5.86 44.73 -8.39
C ASN A 400 -5.30 43.36 -7.92
N THR A 401 -4.54 42.73 -8.79
CA THR A 401 -3.97 41.39 -8.55
C THR A 401 -2.69 41.18 -9.36
N THR A 402 -1.80 40.33 -8.86
CA THR A 402 -0.59 39.87 -9.54
C THR A 402 -0.74 38.44 -10.09
N ALA A 403 -1.84 37.75 -9.79
CA ALA A 403 -2.10 36.41 -10.25
C ALA A 403 -2.71 36.36 -11.65
N GLU A 404 -2.56 35.25 -12.34
CA GLU A 404 -3.12 34.92 -13.65
C GLU A 404 -3.76 33.54 -13.62
N LEU A 405 -4.62 33.23 -14.59
CA LEU A 405 -5.15 31.87 -14.76
C LEU A 405 -4.61 31.28 -16.07
N ASP A 406 -4.04 30.07 -15.99
CA ASP A 406 -3.70 29.27 -17.15
C ASP A 406 -4.56 28.02 -17.17
N ASN A 407 -5.40 27.88 -18.21
CA ASN A 407 -6.36 26.78 -18.34
C ASN A 407 -7.22 26.57 -17.06
N GLY A 408 -7.64 27.66 -16.40
CA GLY A 408 -8.44 27.63 -15.17
C GLY A 408 -7.66 27.30 -13.89
N LYS A 409 -6.31 27.20 -13.97
CA LYS A 409 -5.42 27.04 -12.84
C LYS A 409 -4.75 28.35 -12.47
N PRO A 410 -4.71 28.75 -11.19
CA PRO A 410 -4.08 29.99 -10.78
C PRO A 410 -2.55 29.89 -10.85
N ILE A 411 -1.93 30.90 -11.45
CA ILE A 411 -0.49 31.13 -11.44
C ILE A 411 -0.22 32.37 -10.60
N GLY A 412 0.75 32.32 -9.71
CA GLY A 412 1.11 33.38 -8.79
C GLY A 412 0.50 33.21 -7.40
N ASN A 413 0.05 34.28 -6.76
CA ASN A 413 -0.48 34.22 -5.38
C ASN A 413 -1.77 33.40 -5.30
N PRO A 414 -1.84 32.29 -4.52
CA PRO A 414 -3.03 31.42 -4.45
C PRO A 414 -4.30 32.14 -3.96
N THR A 415 -4.17 33.11 -3.06
CA THR A 415 -5.29 33.88 -2.53
C THR A 415 -5.88 34.80 -3.60
N GLU A 416 -5.04 35.39 -4.43
CA GLU A 416 -5.45 36.23 -5.56
C GLU A 416 -6.04 35.40 -6.70
N GLY A 417 -5.43 34.24 -6.97
CA GLY A 417 -5.95 33.26 -7.94
C GLY A 417 -7.36 32.77 -7.57
N ALA A 418 -7.66 32.57 -6.26
CA ALA A 418 -8.99 32.22 -5.79
C ALA A 418 -10.05 33.29 -6.16
N LEU A 419 -9.69 34.56 -6.11
CA LEU A 419 -10.58 35.67 -6.49
C LEU A 419 -10.85 35.68 -8.00
N LEU A 420 -9.83 35.42 -8.81
CA LEU A 420 -9.98 35.31 -10.28
C LEU A 420 -10.85 34.11 -10.68
N MET A 421 -10.65 32.96 -10.06
CA MET A 421 -11.48 31.79 -10.28
C MET A 421 -12.95 32.04 -9.88
N TRP A 422 -13.16 32.72 -8.74
CA TRP A 422 -14.50 33.11 -8.32
C TRP A 422 -15.15 34.05 -9.35
N LEU A 423 -14.39 34.99 -9.89
CA LEU A 423 -14.87 35.94 -10.91
C LEU A 423 -15.32 35.21 -12.20
N GLU A 424 -14.56 34.20 -12.66
CA GLU A 424 -14.95 33.35 -13.78
C GLU A 424 -16.23 32.53 -13.47
N GLN A 425 -16.38 32.00 -12.24
CA GLN A 425 -17.60 31.32 -11.81
C GLN A 425 -18.84 32.23 -11.83
N GLN A 426 -18.66 33.52 -11.65
CA GLN A 426 -19.74 34.52 -11.84
C GLN A 426 -20.00 34.84 -13.31
N GLY A 427 -19.35 34.17 -14.24
CA GLY A 427 -19.51 34.36 -15.68
C GLY A 427 -18.80 35.58 -16.23
N GLN A 428 -17.82 36.15 -15.50
CA GLN A 428 -17.05 37.32 -15.91
C GLN A 428 -15.69 36.93 -16.43
N ASN A 429 -15.31 37.42 -17.59
CA ASN A 429 -13.96 37.20 -18.14
C ASN A 429 -12.98 38.25 -17.60
N TYR A 430 -12.06 37.83 -16.72
CA TYR A 430 -11.13 38.76 -16.07
C TYR A 430 -10.13 39.40 -17.07
N GLU A 431 -9.75 38.73 -18.15
CA GLU A 431 -8.87 39.29 -19.17
C GLU A 431 -9.53 40.44 -19.94
N GLN A 432 -10.84 40.30 -20.23
CA GLN A 432 -11.60 41.33 -20.86
C GLN A 432 -11.72 42.55 -19.94
N LEU A 433 -12.05 42.35 -18.66
CA LEU A 433 -12.11 43.43 -17.66
C LEU A 433 -10.75 44.15 -17.50
N ARG A 434 -9.62 43.43 -17.57
CA ARG A 434 -8.27 44.01 -17.57
C ARG A 434 -8.01 44.90 -18.80
N LYS A 435 -8.43 44.45 -20.00
CA LYS A 435 -8.27 45.22 -21.23
C LYS A 435 -9.09 46.52 -21.26
N GLU A 436 -10.23 46.54 -20.57
CA GLU A 436 -11.07 47.74 -20.43
C GLU A 436 -10.48 48.78 -19.47
N CYS A 437 -9.52 48.35 -18.60
CA CYS A 437 -8.91 49.21 -17.59
C CYS A 437 -7.45 49.58 -17.99
N LYS A 438 -7.14 50.86 -18.06
CA LYS A 438 -5.77 51.34 -18.20
C LYS A 438 -5.18 51.59 -16.82
N ILE A 439 -4.20 50.73 -16.42
CA ILE A 439 -3.49 50.92 -15.14
C ILE A 439 -2.63 52.15 -15.22
N ILE A 440 -2.80 53.08 -14.27
CA ILE A 440 -2.03 54.31 -14.12
C ILE A 440 -0.90 54.08 -13.12
N GLU A 441 -1.23 53.53 -11.93
CA GLU A 441 -0.30 53.31 -10.85
C GLU A 441 -0.70 52.04 -10.08
N GLN A 442 0.26 51.28 -9.64
CA GLN A 442 0.03 50.09 -8.82
C GLN A 442 1.01 50.09 -7.64
N LYS A 443 0.46 50.08 -6.42
CA LYS A 443 1.19 49.89 -5.19
C LYS A 443 1.06 48.41 -4.79
N PRO A 444 2.13 47.61 -4.89
CA PRO A 444 2.08 46.19 -4.58
C PRO A 444 1.80 45.98 -3.08
N PHE A 445 1.36 44.74 -2.72
CA PHE A 445 1.18 44.36 -1.33
C PHE A 445 2.49 44.40 -0.57
N SER A 446 2.46 44.97 0.62
CA SER A 446 3.60 44.99 1.55
C SER A 446 3.15 44.50 2.93
N THR A 447 4.03 43.75 3.62
CA THR A 447 3.78 43.30 4.99
C THR A 447 3.64 44.42 6.00
N ASN A 448 4.24 45.62 5.70
CA ASN A 448 4.16 46.79 6.55
C ASN A 448 2.81 47.52 6.39
N THR A 449 2.32 47.65 5.17
CA THR A 449 1.07 48.33 4.88
C THR A 449 -0.14 47.44 4.92
N LYS A 450 0.02 46.14 4.67
CA LYS A 450 -1.00 45.07 4.62
C LYS A 450 -2.14 45.33 3.63
N TYR A 451 -1.92 46.13 2.61
CA TYR A 451 -2.86 46.36 1.51
C TYR A 451 -2.12 46.51 0.18
N MET A 452 -2.86 46.30 -0.91
CA MET A 452 -2.48 46.58 -2.29
C MET A 452 -3.46 47.59 -2.87
N ALA A 453 -2.99 48.54 -3.63
CA ALA A 453 -3.82 49.55 -4.28
C ALA A 453 -3.46 49.67 -5.75
N THR A 454 -4.46 49.75 -6.64
CA THR A 454 -4.27 49.90 -8.09
C THR A 454 -5.18 51.04 -8.58
N THR A 455 -4.59 52.02 -9.19
CA THR A 455 -5.30 53.16 -9.81
C THR A 455 -5.43 52.92 -11.31
N VAL A 456 -6.64 52.99 -11.81
CA VAL A 456 -6.99 52.72 -13.20
C VAL A 456 -7.82 53.82 -13.82
N SER A 457 -7.73 54.00 -15.12
CA SER A 457 -8.65 54.85 -15.93
C SER A 457 -9.63 53.93 -16.66
N VAL A 458 -10.91 54.22 -16.50
CA VAL A 458 -12.03 53.49 -17.14
C VAL A 458 -13.04 54.57 -17.61
N ASP A 459 -13.41 54.60 -18.89
CA ASP A 459 -14.38 55.51 -19.48
C ASP A 459 -14.12 57.00 -19.11
N ASP A 460 -12.90 57.46 -19.25
CA ASP A 460 -12.38 58.79 -18.89
C ASP A 460 -12.48 59.17 -17.40
N LYS A 461 -12.84 58.23 -16.54
CA LYS A 461 -12.82 58.40 -15.09
C LYS A 461 -11.69 57.61 -14.45
N THR A 462 -11.11 58.12 -13.39
CA THR A 462 -10.06 57.47 -12.63
C THR A 462 -10.65 56.85 -11.37
N TYR A 463 -10.34 55.58 -11.13
CA TYR A 463 -10.71 54.85 -9.93
C TYR A 463 -9.49 54.24 -9.25
N THR A 464 -9.47 54.22 -7.94
CA THR A 464 -8.47 53.50 -7.18
C THR A 464 -9.11 52.36 -6.42
N PHE A 465 -8.68 51.15 -6.65
CA PHE A 465 -9.12 49.93 -5.97
C PHE A 465 -8.11 49.52 -4.90
N VAL A 466 -8.63 49.23 -3.71
CA VAL A 466 -7.80 48.84 -2.55
C VAL A 466 -8.28 47.46 -2.06
N LYS A 467 -7.35 46.52 -1.88
CA LYS A 467 -7.62 45.24 -1.20
C LYS A 467 -6.56 44.99 -0.13
N GLY A 468 -6.96 44.36 0.97
CA GLY A 468 -5.99 44.09 2.04
C GLY A 468 -6.63 43.50 3.28
N ALA A 469 -5.85 43.51 4.36
CA ALA A 469 -6.31 43.06 5.66
C ALA A 469 -7.55 43.87 6.11
N PRO A 470 -8.66 43.21 6.51
CA PRO A 470 -9.91 43.91 6.85
C PRO A 470 -9.71 44.97 7.92
N GLU A 471 -8.89 44.70 8.91
CA GLU A 471 -8.60 45.64 10.00
C GLU A 471 -7.98 46.98 9.52
N ILE A 472 -7.25 46.95 8.40
CA ILE A 472 -6.63 48.12 7.79
C ILE A 472 -7.60 48.82 6.80
N VAL A 473 -8.13 48.00 5.87
CA VAL A 473 -8.97 48.54 4.78
C VAL A 473 -10.25 49.15 5.33
N LEU A 474 -10.90 48.54 6.31
CA LEU A 474 -12.15 49.06 6.92
C LEU A 474 -11.91 50.35 7.68
N GLN A 475 -10.72 50.58 8.27
CA GLN A 475 -10.40 51.88 8.89
C GLN A 475 -10.29 53.03 7.89
N MET A 476 -9.95 52.73 6.64
CA MET A 476 -9.87 53.71 5.54
C MET A 476 -11.24 54.01 4.93
N THR A 477 -12.29 53.28 5.30
CA THR A 477 -13.65 53.44 4.78
C THR A 477 -14.52 54.26 5.72
N ASN A 478 -15.54 54.93 5.15
CA ASN A 478 -16.57 55.65 5.92
C ASN A 478 -17.74 54.76 6.38
N LEU A 479 -17.47 53.46 6.57
CA LEU A 479 -18.54 52.53 7.02
C LEU A 479 -18.94 52.85 8.47
N SER A 480 -20.21 53.10 8.72
CA SER A 480 -20.70 53.49 10.02
C SER A 480 -22.03 52.79 10.37
N GLY A 481 -22.43 52.85 11.65
CA GLY A 481 -23.70 52.31 12.11
C GLY A 481 -23.88 50.79 12.01
N ASN A 482 -25.07 50.35 11.64
CA ASN A 482 -25.45 48.95 11.57
C ASN A 482 -24.64 48.12 10.53
N ASP A 483 -24.24 48.76 9.44
CA ASP A 483 -23.48 48.10 8.39
C ASP A 483 -22.06 47.72 8.87
N CYS A 484 -21.43 48.61 9.65
CA CYS A 484 -20.13 48.30 10.28
C CYS A 484 -20.26 47.12 11.26
N LEU A 485 -21.32 47.04 12.03
CA LEU A 485 -21.56 45.91 12.94
C LEU A 485 -21.76 44.64 12.17
N LYS A 486 -22.59 44.63 11.13
CA LYS A 486 -22.86 43.47 10.27
C LYS A 486 -21.58 42.94 9.60
N VAL A 487 -20.75 43.82 9.07
CA VAL A 487 -19.46 43.44 8.48
C VAL A 487 -18.50 42.84 9.52
N LYS A 488 -18.45 43.43 10.73
CA LYS A 488 -17.61 42.91 11.82
C LYS A 488 -18.07 41.52 12.31
N GLU A 489 -19.38 41.33 12.45
CA GLU A 489 -19.94 40.03 12.83
C GLU A 489 -19.64 38.95 11.76
N THR A 490 -19.78 39.31 10.48
CA THR A 490 -19.45 38.41 9.37
C THR A 490 -17.96 38.07 9.34
N LEU A 491 -17.10 39.06 9.51
CA LEU A 491 -15.66 38.84 9.61
C LEU A 491 -15.30 37.94 10.79
N PHE A 492 -15.92 38.15 11.94
CA PHE A 492 -15.70 37.28 13.10
C PHE A 492 -16.14 35.84 12.84
N SER A 493 -17.27 35.67 12.11
CA SER A 493 -17.71 34.35 11.67
C SER A 493 -16.69 33.68 10.73
N TYR A 494 -16.15 34.40 9.74
CA TYR A 494 -15.13 33.89 8.83
C TYR A 494 -13.83 33.53 9.56
N GLN A 495 -13.40 34.38 10.50
CA GLN A 495 -12.22 34.11 11.32
C GLN A 495 -12.42 32.90 12.26
N LYS A 496 -13.62 32.73 12.83
CA LYS A 496 -13.98 31.52 13.59
C LYS A 496 -13.86 30.25 12.75
N GLN A 497 -14.20 30.31 11.47
CA GLN A 497 -14.07 29.23 10.51
C GLN A 497 -12.65 29.15 9.92
N ALA A 498 -11.71 29.88 10.50
CA ALA A 498 -10.29 29.89 10.11
C ALA A 498 -10.04 30.26 8.62
N MET A 499 -10.95 31.01 8.02
CA MET A 499 -10.80 31.52 6.66
C MET A 499 -9.81 32.68 6.62
N ARG A 500 -9.05 32.80 5.55
CA ARG A 500 -8.31 34.02 5.24
C ARG A 500 -9.29 35.10 4.82
N THR A 501 -9.25 36.25 5.47
CA THR A 501 -10.19 37.33 5.19
C THR A 501 -9.51 38.46 4.44
N LEU A 502 -10.19 38.99 3.42
CA LEU A 502 -9.79 40.22 2.70
C LEU A 502 -10.97 41.19 2.66
N ALA A 503 -10.64 42.47 2.73
CA ALA A 503 -11.61 43.56 2.48
C ALA A 503 -11.25 44.29 1.19
N PHE A 504 -12.30 44.79 0.52
CA PHE A 504 -12.21 45.55 -0.73
C PHE A 504 -12.89 46.90 -0.56
N ALA A 505 -12.24 47.92 -1.10
CA ALA A 505 -12.75 49.29 -1.11
C ALA A 505 -12.30 50.01 -2.38
N CYS A 506 -13.00 51.07 -2.77
CA CYS A 506 -12.64 51.87 -3.91
C CYS A 506 -12.85 53.37 -3.62
N CYS A 507 -12.22 54.23 -4.42
CA CYS A 507 -12.55 55.68 -4.50
C CYS A 507 -12.43 56.16 -5.95
N GLU A 508 -13.11 57.27 -6.28
CA GLU A 508 -12.90 57.99 -7.52
C GLU A 508 -11.68 58.93 -7.37
N GLY A 509 -10.82 58.96 -8.38
CA GLY A 509 -9.59 59.72 -8.34
C GLY A 509 -8.37 58.93 -7.85
N CYS A 510 -7.30 59.65 -7.52
CA CYS A 510 -6.05 59.08 -6.98
C CYS A 510 -6.24 58.58 -5.56
N PHE A 511 -5.38 57.67 -5.11
CA PHE A 511 -5.43 57.05 -3.77
C PHE A 511 -5.54 58.07 -2.66
N CYS A 512 -6.64 58.00 -1.91
CA CYS A 512 -6.89 58.76 -0.68
C CYS A 512 -6.99 57.80 0.50
N SER A 513 -6.13 57.95 1.52
CA SER A 513 -6.11 57.08 2.69
C SER A 513 -7.33 57.18 3.62
N ASN A 514 -8.14 58.22 3.48
CA ASN A 514 -9.34 58.44 4.25
C ASN A 514 -10.50 58.78 3.27
N ASN A 515 -11.58 58.04 3.32
CA ASN A 515 -12.80 58.22 2.49
C ASN A 515 -12.99 57.15 1.38
N LEU A 516 -12.50 55.96 1.56
CA LEU A 516 -12.78 54.86 0.65
C LEU A 516 -14.23 54.39 0.82
N ILE A 517 -14.85 53.96 -0.27
CA ILE A 517 -16.17 53.34 -0.29
C ILE A 517 -15.98 51.83 -0.12
N TYR A 518 -16.58 51.25 0.91
CA TYR A 518 -16.54 49.82 1.14
C TYR A 518 -17.25 49.05 0.03
N GLN A 519 -16.62 47.99 -0.54
CA GLN A 519 -17.19 47.12 -1.58
C GLN A 519 -17.58 45.75 -1.08
N ALA A 520 -16.65 45.04 -0.42
CA ALA A 520 -16.90 43.70 0.04
C ALA A 520 -15.90 43.22 1.11
N VAL A 521 -16.26 42.17 1.83
CA VAL A 521 -15.35 41.28 2.55
C VAL A 521 -15.53 39.85 2.09
N THR A 522 -14.44 39.14 2.03
CA THR A 522 -14.43 37.74 1.60
C THR A 522 -13.73 36.84 2.60
N GLY A 523 -14.21 35.61 2.73
CA GLY A 523 -13.54 34.48 3.38
C GLY A 523 -13.02 33.52 2.34
N ILE A 524 -11.71 33.25 2.36
CA ILE A 524 -11.01 32.38 1.42
C ILE A 524 -10.42 31.21 2.22
N ALA A 525 -10.68 29.99 1.80
CA ALA A 525 -10.17 28.79 2.45
C ALA A 525 -9.80 27.73 1.42
N ASP A 526 -9.01 26.77 1.84
CA ASP A 526 -8.79 25.52 1.14
C ASP A 526 -9.89 24.53 1.58
N PRO A 527 -10.88 24.19 0.73
CA PRO A 527 -12.04 23.43 1.15
C PRO A 527 -11.71 21.99 1.47
N VAL A 528 -12.41 21.43 2.46
CA VAL A 528 -12.38 19.99 2.77
C VAL A 528 -13.00 19.22 1.60
N ARG A 529 -12.35 18.13 1.18
CA ARG A 529 -12.89 17.23 0.15
C ARG A 529 -14.19 16.59 0.62
N ASN A 530 -15.17 16.47 -0.26
CA ASN A 530 -16.51 15.99 0.06
C ASN A 530 -16.57 14.55 0.57
N ASP A 531 -15.61 13.70 0.18
CA ASP A 531 -15.53 12.28 0.54
C ASP A 531 -14.88 12.03 1.91
N VAL A 532 -14.09 12.97 2.43
CA VAL A 532 -13.30 12.82 3.65
C VAL A 532 -14.14 12.55 4.91
N PRO A 533 -15.23 13.29 5.21
CA PRO A 533 -16.00 13.02 6.43
C PRO A 533 -16.58 11.62 6.48
N ALA A 534 -17.04 11.10 5.34
CA ALA A 534 -17.58 9.75 5.24
C ALA A 534 -16.47 8.69 5.43
N ALA A 535 -15.30 8.92 4.86
CA ALA A 535 -14.15 8.01 4.96
C ALA A 535 -13.56 7.99 6.38
N VAL A 536 -13.46 9.14 7.05
CA VAL A 536 -13.05 9.24 8.47
C VAL A 536 -14.01 8.47 9.37
N ASN A 537 -15.33 8.63 9.15
CA ASN A 537 -16.33 7.88 9.90
C ASN A 537 -16.22 6.36 9.69
N GLN A 538 -15.93 5.91 8.45
CA GLN A 538 -15.66 4.50 8.17
C GLN A 538 -14.42 3.98 8.92
N CYS A 539 -13.35 4.78 9.02
CA CYS A 539 -12.17 4.45 9.81
C CYS A 539 -12.51 4.33 11.30
N HIS A 540 -13.28 5.26 11.85
CA HIS A 540 -13.72 5.21 13.25
C HIS A 540 -14.60 3.97 13.53
N GLN A 541 -15.55 3.64 12.65
CA GLN A 541 -16.35 2.41 12.75
C GLN A 541 -15.48 1.14 12.71
N ALA A 542 -14.39 1.20 11.94
CA ALA A 542 -13.40 0.13 11.86
C ALA A 542 -12.45 0.08 13.08
N GLY A 543 -12.66 0.92 14.10
CA GLY A 543 -11.82 1.01 15.30
C GLY A 543 -10.45 1.63 15.04
N ILE A 544 -10.31 2.46 13.98
CA ILE A 544 -9.09 3.16 13.64
C ILE A 544 -9.21 4.60 14.09
N GLU A 545 -8.26 5.07 14.87
CA GLU A 545 -8.18 6.46 15.27
C GLU A 545 -7.50 7.30 14.18
N VAL A 546 -8.14 8.39 13.79
CA VAL A 546 -7.56 9.36 12.83
C VAL A 546 -7.06 10.57 13.59
N LYS A 547 -5.77 10.90 13.42
CA LYS A 547 -5.10 12.07 14.01
C LYS A 547 -4.65 13.02 12.91
N MET A 548 -4.94 14.31 13.05
CA MET A 548 -4.47 15.32 12.10
C MET A 548 -3.17 15.96 12.60
N VAL A 549 -2.18 16.05 11.73
CA VAL A 549 -0.86 16.60 12.02
C VAL A 549 -0.47 17.57 10.91
N THR A 550 -0.52 18.88 11.19
CA THR A 550 -0.36 19.91 10.15
C THR A 550 0.58 21.04 10.57
N GLY A 551 1.20 21.69 9.60
CA GLY A 551 1.95 22.94 9.79
C GLY A 551 1.07 24.18 10.03
N ASP A 552 -0.25 24.08 9.84
CA ASP A 552 -1.18 25.20 9.97
C ASP A 552 -1.39 25.68 11.41
N THR A 553 -2.10 26.81 11.53
CA THR A 553 -2.46 27.37 12.83
C THR A 553 -3.47 26.48 13.58
N SER A 554 -3.47 26.60 14.90
CA SER A 554 -4.36 25.81 15.77
C SER A 554 -5.84 26.02 15.44
N ALA A 555 -6.26 27.24 15.15
CA ALA A 555 -7.63 27.55 14.80
C ALA A 555 -8.07 26.85 13.50
N THR A 556 -7.25 26.92 12.46
CA THR A 556 -7.52 26.24 11.17
C THR A 556 -7.55 24.72 11.34
N ALA A 557 -6.61 24.16 12.08
CA ALA A 557 -6.53 22.73 12.29
C ALA A 557 -7.74 22.17 13.05
N ILE A 558 -8.17 22.85 14.14
CA ILE A 558 -9.33 22.43 14.94
C ILE A 558 -10.61 22.56 14.11
N GLU A 559 -10.77 23.63 13.33
CA GLU A 559 -11.96 23.81 12.50
C GLU A 559 -12.10 22.73 11.43
N ILE A 560 -11.01 22.40 10.73
CA ILE A 560 -11.02 21.31 9.76
C ILE A 560 -11.28 19.97 10.45
N ALA A 561 -10.67 19.72 11.62
CA ALA A 561 -10.93 18.52 12.41
C ALA A 561 -12.42 18.39 12.81
N ARG A 562 -13.09 19.51 13.06
CA ARG A 562 -14.53 19.57 13.32
C ARG A 562 -15.35 19.21 12.08
N GLN A 563 -15.00 19.75 10.93
CA GLN A 563 -15.69 19.50 9.66
C GLN A 563 -15.58 18.02 9.24
N ILE A 564 -14.44 17.37 9.47
CA ILE A 564 -14.22 15.96 9.09
C ILE A 564 -14.64 14.94 10.16
N GLY A 565 -15.08 15.41 11.33
CA GLY A 565 -15.60 14.54 12.39
C GLY A 565 -14.56 13.95 13.35
N ILE A 566 -13.30 14.42 13.33
CA ILE A 566 -12.27 14.10 14.34
C ILE A 566 -12.55 14.88 15.64
N TRP A 567 -13.12 16.09 15.51
CA TRP A 567 -13.50 16.97 16.63
C TRP A 567 -15.02 17.06 16.74
N PRO A 568 -15.61 17.17 17.96
CA PRO A 568 -17.06 17.36 18.13
C PRO A 568 -17.59 18.61 17.39
N LYS A 569 -18.82 18.52 16.90
CA LYS A 569 -19.45 19.63 16.18
C LYS A 569 -19.93 20.74 17.10
N GLU A 570 -20.43 20.36 18.27
CA GLU A 570 -20.98 21.27 19.28
C GLU A 570 -20.34 20.94 20.63
N ASP A 571 -19.57 21.88 21.17
CA ASP A 571 -19.01 21.84 22.52
C ASP A 571 -19.51 23.04 23.31
N ASN A 572 -19.88 22.83 24.56
CA ASN A 572 -20.02 23.92 25.53
C ASN A 572 -18.64 24.55 25.76
N ALA A 573 -18.59 25.84 26.16
CA ALA A 573 -17.33 26.57 26.31
C ALA A 573 -16.33 25.86 27.25
N GLU A 574 -16.80 25.27 28.36
CA GLU A 574 -15.99 24.51 29.31
C GLU A 574 -15.45 23.19 28.70
N GLU A 575 -16.28 22.47 27.94
CA GLU A 575 -15.87 21.25 27.23
C GLU A 575 -14.87 21.55 26.12
N THR A 576 -15.06 22.65 25.39
CA THR A 576 -14.13 23.12 24.35
C THR A 576 -12.74 23.37 24.95
N GLU A 577 -12.65 24.09 26.09
CA GLU A 577 -11.38 24.37 26.76
C GLU A 577 -10.68 23.09 27.22
N LYS A 578 -11.44 22.15 27.78
CA LYS A 578 -10.92 20.84 28.18
C LYS A 578 -10.41 20.03 26.98
N HIS A 579 -11.19 19.96 25.88
CA HIS A 579 -10.80 19.24 24.68
C HIS A 579 -9.58 19.87 24.00
N VAL A 580 -9.47 21.21 23.97
CA VAL A 580 -8.29 21.90 23.47
C VAL A 580 -7.05 21.53 24.30
N LYS A 581 -7.18 21.44 25.62
CA LYS A 581 -6.05 21.04 26.48
C LYS A 581 -5.67 19.57 26.34
N GLU A 582 -6.63 18.66 26.12
CA GLU A 582 -6.39 17.21 26.11
C GLU A 582 -6.07 16.69 24.69
N TRP A 583 -6.72 17.17 23.65
CA TRP A 583 -6.69 16.60 22.29
C TRP A 583 -5.88 17.41 21.29
N HIS A 584 -5.45 18.61 21.64
CA HIS A 584 -4.68 19.49 20.79
C HIS A 584 -3.34 19.89 21.44
N ILE A 585 -2.28 19.96 20.61
CA ILE A 585 -0.98 20.49 20.99
C ILE A 585 -0.32 21.17 19.78
N THR A 586 0.54 22.17 20.04
CA THR A 586 1.39 22.71 18.98
C THR A 586 2.70 21.92 18.87
N GLY A 587 3.32 21.89 17.68
CA GLY A 587 4.62 21.23 17.48
C GLY A 587 5.69 21.70 18.45
N PRO A 588 5.92 23.04 18.61
CA PRO A 588 6.87 23.56 19.59
C PRO A 588 6.59 23.11 21.03
N ASP A 589 5.33 23.11 21.46
CA ASP A 589 4.97 22.63 22.82
C ASP A 589 5.23 21.13 22.94
N PHE A 590 4.91 20.34 21.91
CA PHE A 590 5.16 18.90 21.89
C PHE A 590 6.66 18.58 21.93
N SER A 591 7.49 19.35 21.23
CA SER A 591 8.95 19.16 21.26
C SER A 591 9.58 19.45 22.61
N ASN A 592 8.97 20.33 23.41
CA ASN A 592 9.45 20.69 24.74
C ASN A 592 9.07 19.67 25.84
N LEU A 593 8.14 18.75 25.57
CA LEU A 593 7.75 17.70 26.51
C LEU A 593 8.86 16.66 26.68
N THR A 594 9.02 16.15 27.91
CA THR A 594 9.82 14.95 28.15
C THR A 594 9.24 13.75 27.42
N ASP A 595 10.01 12.68 27.21
CA ASP A 595 9.53 11.50 26.48
C ASP A 595 8.36 10.81 27.16
N ASP A 596 8.31 10.77 28.50
CA ASP A 596 7.20 10.19 29.26
C ASP A 596 5.92 11.02 29.15
N GLU A 597 6.03 12.34 29.18
CA GLU A 597 4.89 13.24 29.00
C GLU A 597 4.37 13.19 27.57
N ALA A 598 5.29 13.24 26.60
CA ALA A 598 4.97 13.14 25.17
C ALA A 598 4.30 11.78 24.84
N TYR A 599 4.76 10.68 25.44
CA TYR A 599 4.15 9.35 25.30
C TYR A 599 2.69 9.30 25.79
N LYS A 600 2.42 9.87 26.96
CA LYS A 600 1.05 9.96 27.49
C LYS A 600 0.18 10.86 26.61
N ARG A 601 0.76 11.97 26.16
CA ARG A 601 0.07 12.96 25.33
C ARG A 601 -0.27 12.42 23.95
N ALA A 602 0.65 11.71 23.30
CA ALA A 602 0.47 11.12 21.97
C ALA A 602 -0.78 10.22 21.87
N LYS A 603 -1.12 9.50 22.93
CA LYS A 603 -2.32 8.65 22.97
C LYS A 603 -3.63 9.42 22.92
N LEU A 604 -3.72 10.54 23.62
CA LEU A 604 -4.94 11.36 23.72
C LEU A 604 -5.08 12.35 22.57
N LEU A 605 -3.96 12.68 21.92
CA LEU A 605 -3.87 13.69 20.88
C LEU A 605 -4.75 13.34 19.69
N ARG A 606 -5.52 14.30 19.19
CA ARG A 606 -6.30 14.22 17.95
C ARG A 606 -5.78 15.17 16.89
N VAL A 607 -5.28 16.35 17.29
CA VAL A 607 -4.81 17.41 16.38
C VAL A 607 -3.46 17.95 16.87
N MET A 608 -2.45 17.93 16.00
CA MET A 608 -1.19 18.64 16.18
C MET A 608 -1.11 19.76 15.14
N SER A 609 -0.97 20.99 15.59
CA SER A 609 -0.81 22.18 14.73
C SER A 609 0.62 22.69 14.75
N ARG A 610 1.04 23.48 13.76
CA ARG A 610 2.40 24.01 13.60
C ARG A 610 3.48 22.94 13.75
N ALA A 611 3.19 21.73 13.30
CA ALA A 611 4.08 20.59 13.39
C ALA A 611 5.25 20.74 12.40
N ARG A 612 6.46 20.55 12.90
CA ARG A 612 7.67 20.43 12.08
C ARG A 612 7.90 18.98 11.70
N PRO A 613 8.74 18.67 10.70
CA PRO A 613 9.07 17.29 10.31
C PRO A 613 9.48 16.38 11.47
N ALA A 614 10.37 16.90 12.35
CA ALA A 614 10.81 16.17 13.53
C ALA A 614 9.68 15.88 14.54
N ASP A 615 8.72 16.81 14.70
CA ASP A 615 7.57 16.63 15.60
C ASP A 615 6.64 15.53 15.07
N LYS A 616 6.43 15.50 13.73
CA LYS A 616 5.66 14.44 13.05
C LYS A 616 6.31 13.07 13.25
N GLN A 617 7.61 12.96 13.04
CA GLN A 617 8.35 11.71 13.23
C GLN A 617 8.29 11.25 14.70
N ARG A 618 8.58 12.14 15.67
CA ARG A 618 8.54 11.82 17.11
C ARG A 618 7.17 11.29 17.54
N LEU A 619 6.08 11.90 17.04
CA LEU A 619 4.73 11.41 17.33
C LEU A 619 4.54 9.97 16.84
N VAL A 620 4.98 9.66 15.61
CA VAL A 620 4.90 8.31 15.03
C VAL A 620 5.68 7.31 15.88
N GLU A 621 6.91 7.64 16.27
CA GLU A 621 7.75 6.78 17.13
C GLU A 621 7.08 6.46 18.47
N LEU A 622 6.49 7.47 19.12
CA LEU A 622 5.83 7.30 20.42
C LEU A 622 4.56 6.47 20.31
N LEU A 623 3.79 6.64 19.23
CA LEU A 623 2.62 5.79 18.95
C LEU A 623 3.02 4.34 18.68
N GLN A 624 4.10 4.10 17.95
CA GLN A 624 4.64 2.75 17.73
C GLN A 624 5.14 2.11 19.04
N LYS A 625 5.85 2.86 19.87
CA LYS A 625 6.26 2.41 21.22
C LYS A 625 5.06 2.07 22.10
N SER A 626 3.90 2.68 21.88
CA SER A 626 2.65 2.33 22.59
C SER A 626 1.97 1.04 22.09
N GLY A 627 2.52 0.42 21.05
CA GLY A 627 2.00 -0.81 20.46
C GLY A 627 0.96 -0.57 19.36
N GLU A 628 0.80 0.69 18.90
CA GLU A 628 -0.08 1.04 17.79
C GLU A 628 0.55 0.72 16.44
N VAL A 629 -0.26 0.31 15.48
CA VAL A 629 0.15 0.19 14.08
C VAL A 629 -0.21 1.49 13.38
N VAL A 630 0.83 2.28 13.06
CA VAL A 630 0.66 3.64 12.58
C VAL A 630 0.81 3.70 11.07
N ALA A 631 -0.19 4.26 10.39
CA ALA A 631 -0.09 4.72 9.01
C ALA A 631 0.06 6.25 8.99
N VAL A 632 0.86 6.78 8.08
CA VAL A 632 1.08 8.23 7.93
C VAL A 632 0.78 8.63 6.49
N THR A 633 0.06 9.74 6.30
CA THR A 633 -0.09 10.35 4.97
C THR A 633 0.72 11.63 4.87
N GLY A 634 1.24 11.91 3.67
CA GLY A 634 1.95 13.16 3.39
C GLY A 634 2.20 13.33 1.90
N ASP A 635 2.40 14.57 1.46
CA ASP A 635 2.63 14.95 0.06
C ASP A 635 3.95 15.69 -0.15
N GLY A 636 4.53 16.22 0.92
CA GLY A 636 5.71 17.06 0.87
C GLY A 636 7.01 16.41 1.33
N THR A 637 8.12 17.09 1.09
CA THR A 637 9.44 16.73 1.62
C THR A 637 9.45 16.73 3.15
N ASN A 638 8.63 17.58 3.75
CA ASN A 638 8.50 17.70 5.21
C ASN A 638 7.90 16.45 5.87
N ASP A 639 7.20 15.61 5.11
CA ASP A 639 6.55 14.41 5.60
C ASP A 639 7.42 13.17 5.44
N ALA A 640 8.45 13.22 4.60
CA ALA A 640 9.28 12.07 4.26
C ALA A 640 9.86 11.33 5.50
N PRO A 641 10.38 12.01 6.55
CA PRO A 641 10.85 11.31 7.75
C PRO A 641 9.74 10.53 8.44
N ALA A 642 8.55 11.11 8.58
CA ALA A 642 7.41 10.44 9.21
C ALA A 642 6.86 9.29 8.35
N LEU A 643 6.81 9.46 7.01
CA LEU A 643 6.41 8.43 6.05
C LEU A 643 7.33 7.20 6.11
N ASN A 644 8.64 7.42 6.14
CA ASN A 644 9.62 6.34 6.19
C ASN A 644 9.63 5.61 7.54
N TYR A 645 9.35 6.32 8.64
CA TYR A 645 9.33 5.75 9.98
C TYR A 645 8.03 5.02 10.32
N ALA A 646 6.95 5.33 9.63
CA ALA A 646 5.65 4.69 9.83
C ALA A 646 5.68 3.18 9.52
N HIS A 647 4.73 2.43 10.09
CA HIS A 647 4.52 1.05 9.67
C HIS A 647 4.00 0.98 8.22
N VAL A 648 3.24 2.00 7.80
CA VAL A 648 2.81 2.19 6.41
C VAL A 648 2.86 3.68 6.08
N GLY A 649 3.76 4.08 5.19
CA GLY A 649 3.79 5.42 4.60
C GLY A 649 2.85 5.50 3.39
N LEU A 650 2.00 6.52 3.33
CA LEU A 650 1.01 6.76 2.28
C LEU A 650 1.31 8.10 1.62
N SER A 651 1.80 8.12 0.39
CA SER A 651 1.99 9.35 -0.38
C SER A 651 0.80 9.64 -1.29
N LEU A 652 0.60 10.92 -1.62
CA LEU A 652 -0.36 11.33 -2.65
C LEU A 652 0.21 11.12 -4.05
N GLY A 653 -0.64 10.92 -5.03
CA GLY A 653 -0.28 10.85 -6.44
C GLY A 653 0.30 12.17 -6.95
N SER A 654 -0.24 13.30 -6.48
CA SER A 654 0.26 14.66 -6.72
C SER A 654 1.47 15.06 -5.86
N GLY A 655 1.82 14.24 -4.85
CA GLY A 655 2.91 14.53 -3.91
C GLY A 655 4.30 14.55 -4.57
N THR A 656 5.26 15.12 -3.86
CA THR A 656 6.66 15.20 -4.29
C THR A 656 7.30 13.83 -4.47
N SER A 657 8.35 13.76 -5.27
CA SER A 657 9.12 12.52 -5.47
C SER A 657 9.69 11.98 -4.17
N VAL A 658 10.11 12.87 -3.28
CA VAL A 658 10.61 12.53 -1.92
C VAL A 658 9.55 11.79 -1.11
N ALA A 659 8.33 12.34 -1.03
CA ALA A 659 7.23 11.72 -0.32
C ALA A 659 6.87 10.36 -0.91
N LYS A 660 6.81 10.27 -2.26
CA LYS A 660 6.55 9.01 -2.95
C LYS A 660 7.63 7.97 -2.68
N GLN A 661 8.91 8.34 -2.67
CA GLN A 661 10.00 7.42 -2.42
C GLN A 661 10.03 6.94 -0.97
N ALA A 662 9.73 7.81 -0.01
CA ALA A 662 9.63 7.48 1.41
C ALA A 662 8.40 6.61 1.74
N SER A 663 7.40 6.54 0.86
CA SER A 663 6.13 5.85 1.10
C SER A 663 6.15 4.38 0.68
N ASP A 664 5.21 3.62 1.23
CA ASP A 664 4.97 2.21 0.90
C ASP A 664 3.80 2.03 -0.07
N ILE A 665 2.85 2.98 -0.07
CA ILE A 665 1.69 3.01 -0.96
C ILE A 665 1.52 4.43 -1.47
N THR A 666 1.23 4.59 -2.77
CA THR A 666 0.87 5.87 -3.38
C THR A 666 -0.63 5.88 -3.73
N LEU A 667 -1.34 6.91 -3.28
CA LEU A 667 -2.76 7.14 -3.53
C LEU A 667 -2.89 7.91 -4.86
N LEU A 668 -3.29 7.24 -5.94
CA LEU A 668 -3.29 7.82 -7.29
C LEU A 668 -4.36 8.90 -7.50
N ASP A 669 -5.39 8.92 -6.66
CA ASP A 669 -6.52 9.87 -6.72
C ASP A 669 -6.48 10.93 -5.61
N ASP A 670 -5.43 10.95 -4.82
CA ASP A 670 -5.25 11.84 -3.66
C ASP A 670 -6.41 11.79 -2.66
N SER A 671 -7.22 10.73 -2.68
CA SER A 671 -8.44 10.62 -1.89
C SER A 671 -8.22 9.88 -0.57
N PHE A 672 -8.72 10.44 0.54
CA PHE A 672 -8.74 9.76 1.84
C PHE A 672 -9.63 8.50 1.82
N HIS A 673 -10.63 8.44 0.93
CA HIS A 673 -11.45 7.24 0.73
C HIS A 673 -10.61 6.03 0.28
N SER A 674 -9.57 6.26 -0.52
CA SER A 674 -8.65 5.21 -0.96
C SER A 674 -7.86 4.63 0.20
N ILE A 675 -7.59 5.40 1.27
CA ILE A 675 -6.99 4.90 2.51
C ILE A 675 -7.93 3.89 3.21
N ALA A 676 -9.20 4.25 3.40
CA ALA A 676 -10.20 3.34 3.97
C ALA A 676 -10.35 2.06 3.13
N SER A 677 -10.29 2.20 1.81
CA SER A 677 -10.29 1.06 0.88
C SER A 677 -9.05 0.19 1.04
N ALA A 678 -7.85 0.77 1.22
CA ALA A 678 -6.61 0.02 1.47
C ALA A 678 -6.69 -0.79 2.77
N VAL A 679 -7.24 -0.23 3.85
CA VAL A 679 -7.51 -0.96 5.11
C VAL A 679 -8.45 -2.15 4.86
N MET A 680 -9.54 -1.93 4.15
CA MET A 680 -10.51 -2.99 3.82
C MET A 680 -9.85 -4.13 3.04
N TRP A 681 -9.02 -3.80 2.05
CA TRP A 681 -8.28 -4.77 1.26
C TRP A 681 -7.27 -5.56 2.11
N GLY A 682 -6.51 -4.88 2.98
CA GLY A 682 -5.54 -5.51 3.87
C GLY A 682 -6.20 -6.47 4.87
N ARG A 683 -7.34 -6.07 5.48
CA ARG A 683 -8.13 -6.92 6.38
C ARG A 683 -8.74 -8.13 5.66
N SER A 684 -9.22 -7.92 4.44
CA SER A 684 -9.79 -9.00 3.62
C SER A 684 -8.73 -10.01 3.20
N LEU A 685 -7.54 -9.54 2.82
CA LEU A 685 -6.39 -10.39 2.53
C LEU A 685 -6.06 -11.31 3.71
N TYR A 686 -5.92 -10.75 4.90
CA TYR A 686 -5.61 -11.51 6.10
C TYR A 686 -6.68 -12.57 6.40
N LYS A 687 -7.97 -12.23 6.28
CA LYS A 687 -9.07 -13.19 6.43
C LYS A 687 -9.03 -14.30 5.39
N ASN A 688 -8.70 -13.98 4.14
CA ASN A 688 -8.60 -14.99 3.09
C ASN A 688 -7.46 -15.98 3.38
N ILE A 689 -6.34 -15.50 3.92
CA ILE A 689 -5.25 -16.37 4.37
C ILE A 689 -5.69 -17.23 5.56
N GLN A 690 -6.42 -16.68 6.54
CA GLN A 690 -6.98 -17.47 7.65
C GLN A 690 -7.95 -18.56 7.18
N ARG A 691 -8.80 -18.26 6.18
CA ARG A 691 -9.73 -19.22 5.58
C ARG A 691 -8.99 -20.38 4.92
N PHE A 692 -7.92 -20.06 4.19
CA PHE A 692 -7.07 -21.08 3.60
C PHE A 692 -6.37 -21.94 4.65
N LEU A 693 -5.76 -21.33 5.67
CA LEU A 693 -5.13 -22.04 6.78
C LEU A 693 -6.12 -22.95 7.51
N PHE A 694 -7.33 -22.49 7.77
CA PHE A 694 -8.37 -23.30 8.37
C PHE A 694 -8.67 -24.53 7.52
N PHE A 695 -8.89 -24.35 6.23
CA PHE A 695 -9.16 -25.43 5.30
C PHE A 695 -8.03 -26.47 5.30
N GLN A 696 -6.81 -26.02 5.06
CA GLN A 696 -5.63 -26.89 4.94
C GLN A 696 -5.34 -27.66 6.23
N LEU A 697 -5.44 -27.00 7.40
CA LEU A 697 -5.17 -27.67 8.67
C LEU A 697 -6.24 -28.70 9.04
N VAL A 698 -7.48 -28.51 8.62
CA VAL A 698 -8.54 -29.54 8.76
C VAL A 698 -8.22 -30.75 7.89
N VAL A 699 -7.80 -30.54 6.65
CA VAL A 699 -7.39 -31.63 5.72
C VAL A 699 -6.24 -32.42 6.32
N ASN A 700 -5.15 -31.73 6.69
CA ASN A 700 -3.94 -32.39 7.23
C ASN A 700 -4.23 -33.13 8.54
N LEU A 701 -4.99 -32.55 9.46
CA LEU A 701 -5.33 -33.19 10.73
C LEU A 701 -6.18 -34.43 10.51
N SER A 702 -7.22 -34.35 9.67
CA SER A 702 -8.09 -35.51 9.39
C SER A 702 -7.33 -36.64 8.70
N ALA A 703 -6.47 -36.31 7.74
CA ALA A 703 -5.65 -37.28 7.02
C ALA A 703 -4.60 -37.96 7.93
N LEU A 704 -3.91 -37.16 8.73
CA LEU A 704 -2.93 -37.66 9.71
C LEU A 704 -3.57 -38.63 10.71
N LEU A 705 -4.70 -38.24 11.30
CA LEU A 705 -5.43 -39.08 12.25
C LEU A 705 -5.97 -40.34 11.57
N LEU A 706 -6.36 -40.27 10.30
CA LEU A 706 -6.89 -41.40 9.56
C LEU A 706 -5.84 -42.47 9.29
N VAL A 707 -4.64 -42.09 8.87
CA VAL A 707 -3.52 -43.00 8.65
C VAL A 707 -3.08 -43.64 9.97
N LEU A 708 -2.97 -42.85 11.04
CA LEU A 708 -2.68 -43.37 12.39
C LEU A 708 -3.78 -44.32 12.87
N GLY A 709 -5.04 -43.96 12.71
CA GLY A 709 -6.18 -44.79 13.14
C GLY A 709 -6.27 -46.10 12.39
N GLY A 710 -6.06 -46.07 11.07
CA GLY A 710 -6.00 -47.26 10.24
C GLY A 710 -4.87 -48.19 10.67
N ALA A 711 -3.69 -47.65 10.92
CA ALA A 711 -2.54 -48.43 11.39
C ALA A 711 -2.77 -49.02 12.80
N VAL A 712 -3.43 -48.32 13.72
CA VAL A 712 -3.79 -48.85 15.07
C VAL A 712 -4.76 -50.04 14.98
N ILE A 713 -5.71 -49.98 14.01
CA ILE A 713 -6.68 -51.04 13.79
C ILE A 713 -6.04 -52.27 13.11
N GLY A 714 -4.87 -52.08 12.48
CA GLY A 714 -4.14 -53.13 11.77
C GLY A 714 -4.60 -53.30 10.31
N THR A 715 -5.30 -52.32 9.76
CA THR A 715 -5.67 -52.28 8.34
C THR A 715 -4.50 -51.87 7.46
N GLU A 716 -4.46 -52.35 6.21
CA GLU A 716 -3.57 -51.76 5.21
C GLU A 716 -3.78 -50.24 5.09
N MET A 717 -2.75 -49.52 4.59
CA MET A 717 -2.85 -48.07 4.45
C MET A 717 -4.14 -47.66 3.76
N PRO A 718 -5.05 -46.93 4.44
CA PRO A 718 -6.37 -46.56 3.90
C PRO A 718 -6.26 -45.55 2.76
N LEU A 719 -5.14 -44.83 2.67
CA LEU A 719 -4.83 -43.88 1.60
C LEU A 719 -3.39 -44.12 1.11
N THR A 720 -3.20 -44.17 -0.20
CA THR A 720 -1.88 -44.32 -0.82
C THR A 720 -1.11 -43.02 -0.87
N VAL A 721 0.21 -43.07 -1.01
CA VAL A 721 1.05 -41.86 -1.16
C VAL A 721 0.61 -40.99 -2.33
N THR A 722 0.23 -41.60 -3.46
CA THR A 722 -0.23 -40.91 -4.66
C THR A 722 -1.59 -40.21 -4.43
N GLN A 723 -2.51 -40.82 -3.69
CA GLN A 723 -3.79 -40.20 -3.31
C GLN A 723 -3.59 -39.00 -2.40
N ILE A 724 -2.67 -39.09 -1.44
CA ILE A 724 -2.30 -38.00 -0.52
C ILE A 724 -1.66 -36.86 -1.25
N LEU A 725 -0.73 -37.13 -2.16
CA LEU A 725 -0.10 -36.13 -3.00
C LEU A 725 -1.13 -35.39 -3.88
N TRP A 726 -2.14 -36.10 -4.39
CA TRP A 726 -3.26 -35.48 -5.09
C TRP A 726 -3.99 -34.47 -4.19
N VAL A 727 -4.33 -34.87 -2.97
CA VAL A 727 -5.05 -33.99 -2.03
C VAL A 727 -4.20 -32.81 -1.63
N ASN A 728 -2.98 -33.01 -1.16
CA ASN A 728 -2.15 -31.94 -0.59
C ASN A 728 -1.57 -31.00 -1.66
N ILE A 729 -1.11 -31.52 -2.80
CA ILE A 729 -0.41 -30.68 -3.77
C ILE A 729 -1.40 -30.03 -4.73
N ILE A 730 -2.36 -30.80 -5.27
CA ILE A 730 -3.21 -30.30 -6.33
C ILE A 730 -4.46 -29.65 -5.75
N MET A 731 -5.18 -30.34 -4.88
CA MET A 731 -6.42 -29.81 -4.31
C MET A 731 -6.16 -28.60 -3.40
N ASP A 732 -5.15 -28.66 -2.52
CA ASP A 732 -4.81 -27.57 -1.62
C ASP A 732 -4.30 -26.34 -2.38
N THR A 733 -3.52 -26.53 -3.46
CA THR A 733 -3.08 -25.43 -4.30
C THR A 733 -4.23 -24.72 -4.97
N PHE A 734 -5.17 -25.48 -5.55
CA PHE A 734 -6.37 -24.89 -6.16
C PHE A 734 -7.29 -24.25 -5.11
N ALA A 735 -7.47 -24.87 -3.95
CA ALA A 735 -8.23 -24.30 -2.84
C ALA A 735 -7.59 -22.98 -2.34
N ALA A 736 -6.27 -22.93 -2.25
CA ALA A 736 -5.52 -21.72 -1.92
C ALA A 736 -5.81 -20.58 -2.93
N LEU A 737 -5.75 -20.87 -4.22
CA LEU A 737 -6.08 -19.94 -5.29
C LEU A 737 -7.53 -19.44 -5.17
N ALA A 738 -8.48 -20.33 -4.94
CA ALA A 738 -9.89 -19.98 -4.78
C ALA A 738 -10.12 -19.05 -3.59
N LEU A 739 -9.60 -19.41 -2.42
CA LEU A 739 -9.80 -18.64 -1.19
C LEU A 739 -9.02 -17.31 -1.20
N ALA A 740 -7.82 -17.28 -1.78
CA ALA A 740 -7.04 -16.06 -1.98
C ALA A 740 -7.71 -15.08 -2.96
N SER A 741 -8.46 -15.61 -3.94
CA SER A 741 -9.16 -14.81 -4.96
C SER A 741 -10.50 -14.22 -4.50
N LEU A 742 -10.96 -14.50 -3.28
CA LEU A 742 -12.23 -13.96 -2.77
C LEU A 742 -12.22 -12.42 -2.75
N PRO A 743 -13.34 -11.77 -3.12
CA PRO A 743 -13.44 -10.32 -3.10
C PRO A 743 -13.40 -9.78 -1.65
N PRO A 744 -13.08 -8.48 -1.47
CA PRO A 744 -13.11 -7.86 -0.16
C PRO A 744 -14.53 -7.83 0.39
N SER A 745 -14.66 -8.01 1.69
CA SER A 745 -15.93 -7.88 2.38
C SER A 745 -15.98 -6.57 3.16
N ARG A 746 -17.03 -5.78 2.96
CA ARG A 746 -17.28 -4.57 3.77
C ARG A 746 -17.47 -4.90 5.26
N GLU A 747 -17.87 -6.12 5.58
CA GLU A 747 -18.04 -6.57 6.96
C GLU A 747 -16.75 -6.49 7.80
N VAL A 748 -15.57 -6.54 7.15
CA VAL A 748 -14.28 -6.42 7.86
C VAL A 748 -14.05 -5.03 8.45
N MET A 749 -14.74 -4.01 7.95
CA MET A 749 -14.67 -2.64 8.48
C MET A 749 -15.51 -2.46 9.76
N ASN A 750 -16.33 -3.43 10.13
CA ASN A 750 -17.06 -3.45 11.40
C ASN A 750 -16.31 -4.18 12.51
N GLU A 751 -15.10 -4.66 12.24
CA GLU A 751 -14.28 -5.39 13.20
C GLU A 751 -13.16 -4.49 13.73
N GLN A 752 -12.80 -4.69 15.00
CA GLN A 752 -11.67 -3.99 15.60
C GLN A 752 -10.34 -4.42 14.94
N PRO A 753 -9.32 -3.55 14.89
CA PRO A 753 -8.00 -3.90 14.42
C PRO A 753 -7.41 -5.07 15.21
N ARG A 754 -6.65 -5.92 14.54
CA ARG A 754 -5.92 -7.00 15.20
C ARG A 754 -4.71 -6.45 15.98
N LYS A 755 -4.38 -7.07 17.09
CA LYS A 755 -3.13 -6.76 17.79
C LYS A 755 -1.93 -7.21 16.94
N PRO A 756 -0.83 -6.43 16.88
CA PRO A 756 0.36 -6.77 16.10
C PRO A 756 0.97 -8.14 16.48
N SER A 757 0.91 -8.49 17.77
CA SER A 757 1.43 -9.74 18.31
C SER A 757 0.47 -10.93 18.16
N ALA A 758 -0.76 -10.71 17.64
CA ALA A 758 -1.74 -11.77 17.51
C ALA A 758 -1.28 -12.83 16.50
N PHE A 759 -1.28 -14.09 16.92
CA PHE A 759 -0.96 -15.21 16.03
C PHE A 759 -2.06 -15.38 14.97
N ILE A 760 -1.69 -15.77 13.76
CA ILE A 760 -2.62 -15.86 12.64
C ILE A 760 -3.76 -16.85 12.90
N ILE A 761 -3.50 -17.93 13.62
CA ILE A 761 -4.52 -18.89 14.03
C ILE A 761 -5.09 -18.47 15.37
N THR A 762 -6.34 -18.04 15.36
CA THR A 762 -7.06 -17.68 16.60
C THR A 762 -7.49 -18.90 17.39
N ASN A 763 -7.74 -18.73 18.69
CA ASN A 763 -8.27 -19.82 19.53
C ASN A 763 -9.61 -20.38 19.02
N SER A 764 -10.41 -19.55 18.36
CA SER A 764 -11.65 -20.01 17.71
C SER A 764 -11.37 -20.90 16.50
N MET A 765 -10.35 -20.54 15.69
CA MET A 765 -9.92 -21.36 14.56
C MET A 765 -9.37 -22.71 15.04
N TRP A 766 -8.50 -22.72 16.07
CA TRP A 766 -7.97 -23.95 16.64
C TRP A 766 -9.08 -24.91 17.06
N ARG A 767 -10.07 -24.41 17.81
CA ARG A 767 -11.24 -25.22 18.19
C ARG A 767 -12.01 -25.73 17.00
N GLY A 768 -12.19 -24.90 15.97
CA GLY A 768 -12.84 -25.31 14.72
C GLY A 768 -12.05 -26.38 13.95
N ILE A 769 -10.71 -26.22 13.84
CA ILE A 769 -9.83 -27.18 13.15
C ILE A 769 -9.88 -28.53 13.85
N ILE A 770 -9.73 -28.55 15.17
CA ILE A 770 -9.76 -29.79 15.94
C ILE A 770 -11.14 -30.45 15.82
N PHE A 771 -12.22 -29.70 15.98
CA PHE A 771 -13.59 -30.23 15.89
C PHE A 771 -13.88 -30.82 14.51
N CYS A 772 -13.63 -30.05 13.43
CA CYS A 772 -13.89 -30.53 12.05
C CYS A 772 -12.97 -31.69 11.67
N GLY A 773 -11.65 -31.55 11.96
CA GLY A 773 -10.68 -32.61 11.63
C GLY A 773 -10.95 -33.93 12.35
N THR A 774 -11.26 -33.88 13.65
CA THR A 774 -11.62 -35.09 14.42
C THR A 774 -12.97 -35.66 14.01
N SER A 775 -13.96 -34.81 13.64
CA SER A 775 -15.27 -35.29 13.14
C SER A 775 -15.11 -36.04 11.83
N PHE A 776 -14.31 -35.49 10.88
CA PHE A 776 -14.03 -36.16 9.62
C PHE A 776 -13.25 -37.46 9.84
N PHE A 777 -12.26 -37.44 10.74
CA PHE A 777 -11.56 -38.66 11.13
C PHE A 777 -12.51 -39.74 11.66
N ILE A 778 -13.37 -39.43 12.62
CA ILE A 778 -14.31 -40.41 13.21
C ILE A 778 -15.26 -40.97 12.12
N LEU A 779 -15.80 -40.09 11.27
CA LEU A 779 -16.69 -40.52 10.19
C LEU A 779 -15.98 -41.48 9.21
N MET A 780 -14.76 -41.09 8.81
CA MET A 780 -13.95 -41.92 7.91
C MET A 780 -13.47 -43.20 8.57
N LEU A 781 -13.14 -43.19 9.86
CA LEU A 781 -12.76 -44.38 10.61
C LEU A 781 -13.94 -45.39 10.70
N LEU A 782 -15.13 -44.88 10.99
CA LEU A 782 -16.32 -45.71 10.99
C LEU A 782 -16.60 -46.32 9.61
N PHE A 783 -16.37 -45.54 8.56
CA PHE A 783 -16.51 -46.06 7.21
C PHE A 783 -15.42 -47.11 6.88
N LEU A 784 -14.18 -46.91 7.32
CA LEU A 784 -13.10 -47.89 7.14
C LEU A 784 -13.43 -49.22 7.84
N VAL A 785 -13.90 -49.16 9.10
CA VAL A 785 -14.33 -50.35 9.84
C VAL A 785 -15.56 -51.05 9.18
N TRP A 786 -16.42 -50.26 8.55
CA TRP A 786 -17.55 -50.84 7.78
C TRP A 786 -17.06 -51.56 6.54
N CYS A 787 -16.11 -50.99 5.77
CA CYS A 787 -15.48 -51.67 4.62
C CYS A 787 -14.78 -52.96 5.02
N GLU A 788 -14.02 -52.94 6.13
CA GLU A 788 -13.34 -54.13 6.64
C GLU A 788 -14.29 -55.28 7.02
N ARG A 789 -15.48 -54.95 7.55
CA ARG A 789 -16.48 -55.99 7.95
C ARG A 789 -17.28 -56.51 6.78
N HIS A 790 -17.33 -55.79 5.65
CA HIS A 790 -18.05 -56.26 4.45
C HIS A 790 -17.14 -57.01 3.46
N GLY A 791 -15.82 -56.80 3.58
CA GLY A 791 -14.84 -57.52 2.77
C GLY A 791 -14.86 -59.03 3.11
N GLN A 792 -14.85 -59.90 2.08
CA GLN A 792 -14.70 -61.36 2.26
C GLN A 792 -13.25 -61.70 2.55
N GLY A 793 -12.79 -61.59 3.80
CA GLY A 793 -11.46 -61.91 4.21
C GLY A 793 -10.69 -60.62 4.67
N SER A 794 -9.44 -60.78 5.05
CA SER A 794 -8.61 -59.71 5.61
C SER A 794 -8.14 -58.62 4.62
N ILE A 795 -8.60 -58.65 3.36
CA ILE A 795 -8.17 -57.69 2.30
C ILE A 795 -9.43 -56.88 1.89
N ILE A 796 -9.36 -55.56 2.04
CA ILE A 796 -10.43 -54.65 1.59
C ILE A 796 -10.43 -54.61 0.06
N ASP A 797 -11.63 -54.68 -0.54
CA ASP A 797 -11.77 -54.59 -2.01
C ASP A 797 -11.34 -53.18 -2.52
N VAL A 798 -10.63 -53.18 -3.65
CA VAL A 798 -10.17 -51.95 -4.31
C VAL A 798 -11.33 -51.00 -4.63
N HIS A 799 -12.53 -51.56 -4.93
CA HIS A 799 -13.70 -50.74 -5.15
C HIS A 799 -14.14 -50.01 -3.87
N GLU A 800 -14.15 -50.67 -2.72
CA GLU A 800 -14.48 -50.05 -1.43
C GLU A 800 -13.43 -48.98 -1.03
N LEU A 801 -12.14 -49.22 -1.32
CA LEU A 801 -11.07 -48.20 -1.14
C LEU A 801 -11.27 -47.02 -2.05
N THR A 802 -11.84 -47.21 -3.26
CA THR A 802 -12.17 -46.12 -4.17
C THR A 802 -13.31 -45.24 -3.63
N LEU A 803 -14.38 -45.88 -3.09
CA LEU A 803 -15.47 -45.20 -2.41
C LEU A 803 -14.97 -44.42 -1.20
N PHE A 804 -14.07 -45.03 -0.43
CA PHE A 804 -13.44 -44.43 0.75
C PHE A 804 -12.64 -43.18 0.38
N PHE A 805 -11.71 -43.27 -0.58
CA PHE A 805 -10.90 -42.16 -1.07
C PHE A 805 -11.78 -41.01 -1.62
N THR A 806 -12.80 -41.36 -2.43
CA THR A 806 -13.70 -40.36 -3.01
C THR A 806 -14.53 -39.68 -1.93
N THR A 807 -14.98 -40.40 -0.91
CA THR A 807 -15.68 -39.84 0.25
C THR A 807 -14.79 -38.86 1.01
N PHE A 808 -13.52 -39.21 1.24
CA PHE A 808 -12.55 -38.29 1.88
C PHE A 808 -12.38 -36.98 1.10
N VAL A 809 -12.18 -37.06 -0.22
CA VAL A 809 -12.05 -35.88 -1.08
C VAL A 809 -13.33 -35.04 -1.11
N MET A 810 -14.52 -35.68 -1.14
CA MET A 810 -15.79 -34.95 -1.13
C MET A 810 -16.09 -34.28 0.19
N LEU A 811 -15.68 -34.83 1.32
CA LEU A 811 -15.72 -34.14 2.62
C LEU A 811 -14.90 -32.84 2.58
N GLN A 812 -13.71 -32.87 2.03
CA GLN A 812 -12.85 -31.68 1.90
C GLN A 812 -13.41 -30.70 0.87
N PHE A 813 -13.98 -31.19 -0.23
CA PHE A 813 -14.65 -30.34 -1.23
C PHE A 813 -15.77 -29.47 -0.61
N TRP A 814 -16.61 -30.06 0.22
CA TRP A 814 -17.66 -29.33 0.93
C TRP A 814 -17.12 -28.46 2.07
N ASN A 815 -16.03 -28.86 2.70
CA ASN A 815 -15.34 -28.08 3.72
C ASN A 815 -14.79 -26.75 3.17
N LEU A 816 -14.49 -26.67 1.86
CA LEU A 816 -14.09 -25.43 1.21
C LEU A 816 -15.17 -24.33 1.32
N PHE A 817 -16.45 -24.71 1.24
CA PHE A 817 -17.57 -23.79 1.45
C PHE A 817 -17.65 -23.29 2.91
N ASN A 818 -17.40 -24.18 3.87
CA ASN A 818 -17.35 -23.80 5.28
C ASN A 818 -16.17 -22.86 5.56
N ALA A 819 -15.02 -23.14 4.98
CA ALA A 819 -13.84 -22.27 5.07
C ALA A 819 -14.10 -20.89 4.43
N LYS A 820 -14.72 -20.83 3.23
CA LYS A 820 -15.14 -19.57 2.59
C LYS A 820 -15.98 -18.71 3.53
N SER A 821 -16.92 -19.31 4.24
CA SER A 821 -17.89 -18.62 5.08
C SER A 821 -17.42 -18.41 6.52
N MET A 822 -16.16 -18.78 6.85
CA MET A 822 -15.59 -18.64 8.19
C MET A 822 -15.65 -17.17 8.67
N GLY A 823 -16.18 -16.97 9.87
CA GLY A 823 -16.35 -15.65 10.48
C GLY A 823 -17.56 -14.85 9.98
N SER A 824 -18.27 -15.30 8.91
CA SER A 824 -19.50 -14.66 8.44
C SER A 824 -20.73 -15.31 9.07
N VAL A 825 -21.78 -14.51 9.26
CA VAL A 825 -23.11 -14.99 9.69
C VAL A 825 -24.00 -15.39 8.50
N HIS A 826 -23.50 -15.18 7.29
CA HIS A 826 -24.24 -15.49 6.06
C HIS A 826 -24.00 -16.93 5.60
N SER A 827 -24.94 -17.45 4.79
CA SER A 827 -24.82 -18.78 4.19
C SER A 827 -23.57 -18.89 3.31
N ALA A 828 -22.95 -20.06 3.27
CA ALA A 828 -21.81 -20.39 2.42
C ALA A 828 -22.08 -20.18 0.92
N PHE A 829 -23.36 -20.26 0.49
CA PHE A 829 -23.78 -20.06 -0.89
C PHE A 829 -23.97 -18.59 -1.30
N ARG A 830 -23.90 -17.65 -0.34
CA ARG A 830 -24.02 -16.22 -0.66
C ARG A 830 -22.96 -15.81 -1.66
N HIS A 831 -23.37 -15.14 -2.74
CA HIS A 831 -22.51 -14.69 -3.84
C HIS A 831 -21.74 -15.79 -4.58
N PHE A 832 -22.17 -17.07 -4.48
CA PHE A 832 -21.49 -18.21 -5.09
C PHE A 832 -21.20 -17.99 -6.61
N TRP A 833 -22.19 -17.58 -7.38
CA TRP A 833 -22.04 -17.35 -8.82
C TRP A 833 -21.19 -16.13 -9.19
N ARG A 834 -20.94 -15.22 -8.23
CA ARG A 834 -20.07 -14.05 -8.43
C ARG A 834 -18.58 -14.39 -8.20
N ASP A 835 -18.31 -15.47 -7.50
CA ASP A 835 -16.95 -15.90 -7.15
C ASP A 835 -16.43 -16.86 -8.23
N HIS A 836 -16.25 -16.35 -9.47
CA HIS A 836 -15.83 -17.16 -10.62
C HIS A 836 -14.58 -18.00 -10.37
N GLY A 837 -13.62 -17.48 -9.61
CA GLY A 837 -12.40 -18.22 -9.25
C GLY A 837 -12.70 -19.45 -8.39
N LEU A 838 -13.61 -19.34 -7.43
CA LEU A 838 -14.04 -20.46 -6.58
C LEU A 838 -14.80 -21.51 -7.41
N VAL A 839 -15.73 -21.07 -8.25
CA VAL A 839 -16.52 -21.99 -9.11
C VAL A 839 -15.62 -22.78 -10.04
N LEU A 840 -14.65 -22.08 -10.68
CA LEU A 840 -13.68 -22.74 -11.57
C LEU A 840 -12.88 -23.82 -10.82
N VAL A 841 -12.39 -23.50 -9.63
CA VAL A 841 -11.60 -24.43 -8.81
C VAL A 841 -12.44 -25.63 -8.39
N LEU A 842 -13.67 -25.43 -7.96
CA LEU A 842 -14.57 -26.53 -7.59
C LEU A 842 -14.81 -27.48 -8.78
N VAL A 843 -15.01 -26.94 -9.98
CA VAL A 843 -15.15 -27.75 -11.20
C VAL A 843 -13.86 -28.50 -11.50
N LEU A 844 -12.68 -27.88 -11.35
CA LEU A 844 -11.39 -28.52 -11.57
C LEU A 844 -11.12 -29.66 -10.57
N ILE A 845 -11.49 -29.50 -9.30
CA ILE A 845 -11.34 -30.54 -8.28
C ILE A 845 -12.27 -31.72 -8.62
N LEU A 846 -13.52 -31.47 -8.95
CA LEU A 846 -14.45 -32.53 -9.33
C LEU A 846 -14.01 -33.28 -10.60
N LEU A 847 -13.56 -32.52 -11.60
CA LEU A 847 -13.06 -33.11 -12.85
C LEU A 847 -11.79 -33.94 -12.60
N GLY A 848 -10.86 -33.40 -11.80
CA GLY A 848 -9.65 -34.12 -11.44
C GLY A 848 -9.92 -35.39 -10.66
N GLN A 849 -10.83 -35.36 -9.69
CA GLN A 849 -11.24 -36.54 -8.93
C GLN A 849 -11.92 -37.58 -9.84
N TRP A 850 -12.78 -37.14 -10.74
CA TRP A 850 -13.41 -38.03 -11.71
C TRP A 850 -12.38 -38.69 -12.64
N LEU A 851 -11.38 -37.93 -13.13
CA LEU A 851 -10.31 -38.47 -13.98
C LEU A 851 -9.47 -39.50 -13.22
N ILE A 852 -9.11 -39.25 -11.97
CA ILE A 852 -8.33 -40.18 -11.16
C ILE A 852 -9.11 -41.47 -10.89
N VAL A 853 -10.34 -41.36 -10.49
CA VAL A 853 -11.19 -42.52 -10.20
C VAL A 853 -11.43 -43.37 -11.46
N THR A 854 -11.60 -42.73 -12.62
CA THR A 854 -11.91 -43.42 -13.86
C THR A 854 -10.67 -44.00 -14.53
N PHE A 855 -9.55 -43.28 -14.53
CA PHE A 855 -8.35 -43.66 -15.30
C PHE A 855 -7.12 -43.94 -14.45
N GLY A 856 -7.15 -43.70 -13.14
CA GLY A 856 -6.02 -43.83 -12.23
C GLY A 856 -5.58 -45.30 -12.03
N GLY A 857 -6.50 -46.25 -12.08
CA GLY A 857 -6.25 -47.67 -12.03
C GLY A 857 -5.28 -48.07 -10.87
N ARG A 858 -4.28 -48.91 -11.15
CA ARG A 858 -3.30 -49.37 -10.15
C ARG A 858 -2.49 -48.26 -9.53
N MET A 859 -2.19 -47.18 -10.26
CA MET A 859 -1.39 -46.06 -9.77
C MET A 859 -2.02 -45.35 -8.58
N PHE A 860 -3.34 -45.21 -8.58
CA PHE A 860 -4.10 -44.58 -7.48
C PHE A 860 -4.92 -45.58 -6.69
N ARG A 861 -4.75 -46.89 -6.92
CA ARG A 861 -5.60 -47.98 -6.36
C ARG A 861 -7.10 -47.64 -6.49
N THR A 862 -7.54 -47.28 -7.69
CA THR A 862 -8.92 -46.89 -7.95
C THR A 862 -9.58 -47.74 -9.05
N LEU A 863 -10.90 -47.91 -8.95
CA LEU A 863 -11.74 -48.52 -9.95
C LEU A 863 -12.84 -47.54 -10.36
N PRO A 864 -13.30 -47.57 -11.61
CA PRO A 864 -14.43 -46.72 -12.07
C PRO A 864 -15.67 -46.93 -11.21
N MET A 865 -16.27 -45.81 -10.77
CA MET A 865 -17.48 -45.79 -9.96
C MET A 865 -18.71 -45.55 -10.84
N SER A 866 -19.87 -46.10 -10.46
CA SER A 866 -21.17 -45.82 -11.07
C SER A 866 -21.65 -44.39 -10.76
N LEU A 867 -22.52 -43.85 -11.62
CA LEU A 867 -23.10 -42.50 -11.38
C LEU A 867 -23.92 -42.45 -10.09
N THR A 868 -24.57 -43.54 -9.71
CA THR A 868 -25.37 -43.65 -8.47
C THR A 868 -24.48 -43.52 -7.23
N GLU A 869 -23.32 -44.17 -7.23
CA GLU A 869 -22.33 -44.04 -6.14
C GLU A 869 -21.77 -42.61 -6.04
N TRP A 870 -21.41 -41.99 -7.17
CA TRP A 870 -21.01 -40.59 -7.19
C TRP A 870 -22.05 -39.67 -6.57
N LEU A 871 -23.33 -39.80 -7.01
CA LEU A 871 -24.42 -38.98 -6.47
C LEU A 871 -24.63 -39.26 -4.97
N ALA A 872 -24.60 -40.53 -4.54
CA ALA A 872 -24.76 -40.90 -3.14
C ALA A 872 -23.66 -40.26 -2.25
N ILE A 873 -22.38 -40.31 -2.67
CA ILE A 873 -21.28 -39.74 -1.92
C ILE A 873 -21.39 -38.20 -1.90
N ILE A 874 -21.66 -37.56 -3.04
CA ILE A 874 -21.79 -36.10 -3.12
C ILE A 874 -22.92 -35.62 -2.19
N PHE A 875 -24.08 -36.25 -2.21
CA PHE A 875 -25.21 -35.84 -1.39
C PHE A 875 -24.99 -36.15 0.10
N ALA A 876 -24.48 -37.33 0.43
CA ALA A 876 -24.26 -37.73 1.81
C ALA A 876 -23.21 -36.81 2.47
N THR A 877 -22.03 -36.59 1.84
CA THR A 877 -20.99 -35.73 2.37
C THR A 877 -21.42 -34.27 2.41
N GLY A 878 -22.16 -33.80 1.37
CA GLY A 878 -22.70 -32.45 1.34
C GLY A 878 -23.69 -32.17 2.46
N THR A 879 -24.61 -33.10 2.71
CA THR A 879 -25.59 -32.98 3.80
C THR A 879 -24.91 -32.90 5.16
N VAL A 880 -23.91 -33.74 5.41
CA VAL A 880 -23.19 -33.76 6.69
C VAL A 880 -22.37 -32.47 6.89
N VAL A 881 -21.56 -32.09 5.92
CA VAL A 881 -20.60 -30.99 6.08
C VAL A 881 -21.29 -29.61 5.97
N LEU A 882 -22.15 -29.42 4.96
CA LEU A 882 -22.87 -28.14 4.80
C LEU A 882 -23.99 -28.01 5.83
N GLY A 883 -24.71 -29.09 6.12
CA GLY A 883 -25.78 -29.11 7.12
C GLY A 883 -25.27 -28.71 8.49
N SER A 884 -24.16 -29.29 8.95
CA SER A 884 -23.52 -28.95 10.21
C SER A 884 -22.99 -27.50 10.22
N GLY A 885 -22.42 -27.02 9.11
CA GLY A 885 -21.91 -25.65 8.98
C GLY A 885 -23.03 -24.60 9.01
N GLU A 886 -24.11 -24.81 8.30
CA GLU A 886 -25.27 -23.90 8.28
C GLU A 886 -26.02 -23.90 9.62
N LEU A 887 -26.14 -25.06 10.28
CA LEU A 887 -26.73 -25.19 11.61
C LEU A 887 -25.94 -24.42 12.66
N TRP A 888 -24.62 -24.52 12.63
CA TRP A 888 -23.71 -23.73 13.49
C TRP A 888 -23.88 -22.21 13.28
N LYS A 889 -23.99 -21.76 12.03
CA LYS A 889 -24.27 -20.35 11.71
C LYS A 889 -25.63 -19.90 12.21
N GLY A 890 -26.64 -20.75 12.08
CA GLY A 890 -27.98 -20.50 12.62
C GLY A 890 -27.96 -20.26 14.13
N ILE A 891 -27.29 -21.14 14.87
CA ILE A 891 -27.10 -21.01 16.32
C ILE A 891 -26.38 -19.72 16.70
N ASN A 892 -25.30 -19.39 15.98
CA ASN A 892 -24.54 -18.15 16.24
C ASN A 892 -25.34 -16.89 15.90
N ARG A 893 -26.20 -16.93 14.89
CA ARG A 893 -27.13 -15.84 14.55
C ARG A 893 -28.12 -15.57 15.69
N ILE A 894 -28.68 -16.62 16.27
CA ILE A 894 -29.60 -16.54 17.41
C ILE A 894 -28.86 -15.96 18.63
N ARG A 895 -27.70 -16.50 18.98
CA ARG A 895 -26.88 -16.01 20.10
C ARG A 895 -26.47 -14.52 19.97
N ARG A 896 -26.20 -14.03 18.76
CA ARG A 896 -25.90 -12.60 18.55
C ARG A 896 -27.13 -11.72 18.71
N LYS A 897 -28.30 -12.16 18.27
CA LYS A 897 -29.56 -11.44 18.50
C LYS A 897 -29.92 -11.35 20.00
N THR A 898 -29.72 -12.44 20.75
CA THR A 898 -29.97 -12.46 22.19
C THR A 898 -28.98 -11.61 23.02
N LYS A 899 -27.78 -11.34 22.49
CA LYS A 899 -26.81 -10.42 23.11
C LYS A 899 -27.02 -8.95 22.73
N ALA A 900 -27.76 -8.67 21.68
CA ALA A 900 -28.08 -7.33 21.22
C ALA A 900 -29.44 -6.82 21.75
N LEU A 901 -30.25 -7.68 22.33
CA LEU A 901 -31.40 -7.42 23.20
C LEU A 901 -30.96 -7.39 24.69
#